data_2fccd1a291f88a916d5db0cf931c076b
#
_entry.id   2fccd1a291f88a916d5db0cf931c076b
#
_cell.length_a   1.000
_cell.length_b   1.000
_cell.length_c   1.000
_cell.angle_alpha   90.00
_cell.angle_beta   90.00
_cell.angle_gamma   90.00
#
_symmetry.space_group_name_H-M   'P 1'
#
loop_
_entity.id
_entity.type
_entity.pdbx_description
1 polymer ?
#
loop_
_entity_poly.entity_id
_entity_poly.type
_entity_poly.pdbx_seq_one_letter_code
_entity_poly.pdbx_strand_id
1 'polypeptide(L)'
;MEKKINYLSKNFDDFKSELINFSNKYYPELSDSYNDSSVGAWFIDLVAAVSDNLSYHIDRMYQETNVNSATLKSTVLNIARTNGLKVPGPKASTCEVELSCILPVGNITTGSISQPNWNYAPIIKRSTIVSAGNLNFQLMEDVDFGEQFNSEGYSNRTFVPMRDSNSTITAYTVTKSTLAVNGSTRIYKKVILKQDLKPFMEVVLPEKDVMNVESIIFKETSNFKKEPEVSEFYIDAEQYKMTEEAADTFRFFEVNSLAEQYRFATETKIDNGILQDYFNPEWYDDYTESNDSETGSTRTTRYYRGKWKPITQKFITEYTDNGYMKIIFGSGVLYDELPKVKEKFSERIMSKIINNDMLGVLPREGWTMFVLYRVGGGVSSNIGVGAINSITLTVAEFKQNVTDEEDSPSIRGQVLNSLSVTNTSPAVAGKDAPSSEEIKYLTKYNNSSQERCVTLKDYKYRLMMMPPKYGAPYRAAVIEDNNKITISILGLNANGKLTKELPETLVENIEEYMSHFRTVSDYIEGKSGKIYNLGFSIDLFVSKTYDAPTVLSNVIERIKDYMSVDKHDMGEDIFLGDLEKEIMLVDGVVSLINFDVYSLYNGAYSSDRCPYPEADVTGLCATAAVGVFKVDNSADSFKINLDAIDHVLYSDYNSCFEIFSDSDIQIRCKLI
;
A
#
# COMPACT_ATOMS: atom_id res chain seq x y z
N MET A 1 -7.68 -23.04 8.05
CA MET A 1 -7.45 -24.37 8.69
C MET A 1 -6.67 -24.16 9.97
N GLU A 2 -7.27 -24.43 11.13
CA GLU A 2 -6.48 -24.52 12.37
C GLU A 2 -5.50 -25.69 12.22
N LYS A 3 -4.22 -25.35 12.14
CA LYS A 3 -3.16 -26.39 12.16
C LYS A 3 -3.25 -27.12 13.49
N LYS A 4 -3.66 -28.37 13.44
CA LYS A 4 -3.68 -29.26 14.58
C LYS A 4 -2.27 -29.29 15.17
N ILE A 5 -2.12 -28.87 16.43
CA ILE A 5 -0.86 -28.94 17.15
C ILE A 5 -0.55 -30.44 17.32
N ASN A 6 0.54 -30.90 16.73
CA ASN A 6 1.05 -32.22 17.03
C ASN A 6 1.86 -32.10 18.32
N TYR A 7 1.33 -32.68 19.38
CA TYR A 7 2.08 -32.84 20.62
C TYR A 7 3.38 -33.62 20.35
N LEU A 8 4.41 -33.37 21.12
CA LEU A 8 5.66 -34.17 21.12
C LEU A 8 5.37 -35.66 21.45
N SER A 9 4.48 -36.24 20.68
CA SER A 9 4.03 -37.66 20.77
C SER A 9 3.43 -38.11 22.11
N LYS A 10 3.09 -37.22 23.02
CA LYS A 10 2.53 -37.60 24.31
C LYS A 10 1.28 -36.77 24.64
N ASN A 11 0.15 -37.46 24.71
CA ASN A 11 -1.14 -36.93 25.14
C ASN A 11 -1.47 -37.40 26.58
N PHE A 12 -2.62 -37.02 27.09
CA PHE A 12 -3.08 -37.43 28.42
C PHE A 12 -2.99 -38.95 28.66
N ASP A 13 -3.42 -39.75 27.70
CA ASP A 13 -3.44 -41.23 27.85
C ASP A 13 -2.02 -41.80 27.89
N ASP A 14 -1.08 -41.21 27.12
CA ASP A 14 0.32 -41.61 27.14
C ASP A 14 0.96 -41.30 28.51
N PHE A 15 0.73 -40.09 29.05
CA PHE A 15 1.22 -39.73 30.37
C PHE A 15 0.61 -40.59 31.46
N LYS A 16 -0.70 -40.89 31.39
CA LYS A 16 -1.40 -41.75 32.33
C LYS A 16 -0.82 -43.16 32.30
N SER A 17 -0.62 -43.71 31.12
CA SER A 17 -0.05 -45.05 30.96
C SER A 17 1.41 -45.14 31.45
N GLU A 18 2.24 -44.10 31.20
CA GLU A 18 3.60 -44.06 31.74
C GLU A 18 3.62 -43.93 33.26
N LEU A 19 2.76 -43.15 33.86
CA LEU A 19 2.64 -43.01 35.31
C LEU A 19 2.19 -44.30 35.98
N ILE A 20 1.25 -45.03 35.36
CA ILE A 20 0.82 -46.34 35.84
C ILE A 20 1.97 -47.34 35.72
N ASN A 21 2.69 -47.36 34.58
CA ASN A 21 3.84 -48.23 34.40
C ASN A 21 4.98 -47.92 35.39
N PHE A 22 5.24 -46.62 35.64
CA PHE A 22 6.22 -46.19 36.63
C PHE A 22 5.84 -46.68 38.02
N SER A 23 4.57 -46.47 38.42
CA SER A 23 4.07 -46.89 39.70
C SER A 23 4.13 -48.42 39.88
N ASN A 24 3.72 -49.19 38.90
CA ASN A 24 3.79 -50.66 38.92
C ASN A 24 5.24 -51.17 39.04
N LYS A 25 6.21 -50.47 38.44
CA LYS A 25 7.62 -50.84 38.45
C LYS A 25 8.29 -50.56 39.81
N TYR A 26 8.01 -49.41 40.40
CA TYR A 26 8.71 -48.94 41.60
C TYR A 26 7.92 -49.12 42.92
N TYR A 27 6.59 -49.26 42.84
CA TYR A 27 5.68 -49.42 43.94
C TYR A 27 4.62 -50.50 43.68
N PRO A 28 5.03 -51.74 43.44
CA PRO A 28 4.12 -52.82 43.04
C PRO A 28 3.04 -53.14 44.09
N GLU A 29 3.29 -52.78 45.37
CA GLU A 29 2.35 -52.98 46.46
C GLU A 29 1.12 -52.05 46.37
N LEU A 30 1.18 -50.99 45.57
CA LEU A 30 0.10 -50.03 45.34
C LEU A 30 -0.71 -50.32 44.09
N SER A 31 -0.36 -51.35 43.31
CA SER A 31 -0.99 -51.65 42.00
C SER A 31 -2.51 -51.88 42.10
N ASP A 32 -2.99 -52.45 43.21
CA ASP A 32 -4.42 -52.72 43.43
C ASP A 32 -5.22 -51.44 43.79
N SER A 33 -4.56 -50.34 44.10
CA SER A 33 -5.19 -49.05 44.45
C SER A 33 -5.47 -48.14 43.27
N TYR A 34 -5.21 -48.57 42.00
CA TYR A 34 -5.41 -47.76 40.79
C TYR A 34 -6.71 -48.08 40.02
N ASN A 35 -7.73 -48.62 40.74
CA ASN A 35 -9.07 -48.73 40.17
C ASN A 35 -9.66 -47.35 39.90
N ASP A 36 -10.43 -47.19 38.80
CA ASP A 36 -10.94 -45.91 38.32
C ASP A 36 -11.69 -45.05 39.37
N SER A 37 -12.08 -45.62 40.49
CA SER A 37 -12.76 -44.94 41.61
C SER A 37 -11.85 -44.67 42.79
N SER A 38 -10.54 -44.91 42.70
CA SER A 38 -9.59 -44.74 43.79
C SER A 38 -9.00 -43.34 43.87
N VAL A 39 -8.59 -42.88 45.04
CA VAL A 39 -7.87 -41.60 45.23
C VAL A 39 -6.53 -41.66 44.50
N GLY A 40 -5.88 -42.82 44.39
CA GLY A 40 -4.64 -42.99 43.65
C GLY A 40 -4.81 -42.77 42.15
N ALA A 41 -5.87 -43.33 41.55
CA ALA A 41 -6.21 -43.07 40.15
C ALA A 41 -6.48 -41.60 39.87
N TRP A 42 -7.20 -40.92 40.76
CA TRP A 42 -7.44 -39.47 40.65
C TRP A 42 -6.14 -38.63 40.68
N PHE A 43 -5.17 -38.99 41.54
CA PHE A 43 -3.86 -38.34 41.54
C PHE A 43 -3.09 -38.56 40.22
N ILE A 44 -3.11 -39.77 39.68
CA ILE A 44 -2.48 -40.09 38.41
C ILE A 44 -3.14 -39.28 37.28
N ASP A 45 -4.46 -39.21 37.26
CA ASP A 45 -5.20 -38.42 36.27
C ASP A 45 -4.90 -36.94 36.39
N LEU A 46 -4.82 -36.39 37.63
CA LEU A 46 -4.43 -35.01 37.85
C LEU A 46 -3.02 -34.70 37.31
N VAL A 47 -2.04 -35.55 37.64
CA VAL A 47 -0.66 -35.37 37.16
C VAL A 47 -0.57 -35.54 35.66
N ALA A 48 -1.30 -36.48 35.07
CA ALA A 48 -1.37 -36.67 33.63
C ALA A 48 -1.96 -35.46 32.94
N ALA A 49 -3.05 -34.87 33.48
CA ALA A 49 -3.68 -33.65 32.95
C ALA A 49 -2.76 -32.42 33.03
N VAL A 50 -2.02 -32.27 34.13
CA VAL A 50 -1.03 -31.19 34.25
C VAL A 50 0.12 -31.38 33.26
N SER A 51 0.58 -32.63 33.08
CA SER A 51 1.67 -32.96 32.14
C SER A 51 1.24 -32.73 30.69
N ASP A 52 0.00 -33.09 30.33
CA ASP A 52 -0.58 -32.85 29.01
C ASP A 52 -0.68 -31.34 28.73
N ASN A 53 -1.18 -30.57 29.69
CA ASN A 53 -1.26 -29.10 29.57
C ASN A 53 0.14 -28.48 29.41
N LEU A 54 1.13 -28.96 30.15
CA LEU A 54 2.50 -28.48 30.07
C LEU A 54 3.14 -28.83 28.72
N SER A 55 2.91 -30.07 28.22
CA SER A 55 3.34 -30.51 26.89
C SER A 55 2.73 -29.61 25.80
N TYR A 56 1.43 -29.34 25.89
CA TYR A 56 0.75 -28.42 24.96
C TYR A 56 1.40 -27.02 24.93
N HIS A 57 1.70 -26.46 26.09
CA HIS A 57 2.35 -25.15 26.16
C HIS A 57 3.77 -25.16 25.60
N ILE A 58 4.55 -26.24 25.83
CA ILE A 58 5.89 -26.38 25.27
C ILE A 58 5.83 -26.48 23.75
N ASP A 59 4.95 -27.31 23.21
CA ASP A 59 4.78 -27.46 21.77
C ASP A 59 4.35 -26.18 21.10
N ARG A 60 3.43 -25.45 21.74
CA ARG A 60 3.00 -24.14 21.25
C ARG A 60 4.14 -23.14 21.27
N MET A 61 4.92 -23.08 22.34
CA MET A 61 6.10 -22.21 22.40
C MET A 61 7.11 -22.57 21.32
N TYR A 62 7.34 -23.85 21.07
CA TYR A 62 8.24 -24.30 20.01
C TYR A 62 7.73 -23.91 18.61
N GLN A 63 6.43 -24.07 18.36
CA GLN A 63 5.81 -23.61 17.12
C GLN A 63 6.03 -22.12 16.88
N GLU A 64 5.88 -21.30 17.92
CA GLU A 64 6.03 -19.86 17.82
C GLU A 64 7.49 -19.40 17.61
N THR A 65 8.50 -20.25 17.79
CA THR A 65 9.90 -19.89 17.51
C THR A 65 10.27 -19.90 16.04
N ASN A 66 9.49 -20.58 15.21
CA ASN A 66 9.80 -20.74 13.78
C ASN A 66 8.85 -19.91 12.90
N VAL A 67 9.40 -19.15 11.96
CA VAL A 67 8.65 -18.32 10.99
C VAL A 67 7.54 -19.10 10.30
N ASN A 68 7.78 -20.37 9.93
CA ASN A 68 6.81 -21.16 9.17
C ASN A 68 5.61 -21.61 10.00
N SER A 69 5.83 -21.88 11.28
CA SER A 69 4.83 -22.45 12.17
C SER A 69 4.20 -21.43 13.14
N ALA A 70 4.80 -20.27 13.33
CA ALA A 70 4.26 -19.21 14.19
C ALA A 70 2.84 -18.83 13.78
N THR A 71 1.94 -18.69 14.74
CA THR A 71 0.52 -18.36 14.50
C THR A 71 0.14 -16.99 15.06
N LEU A 72 0.80 -16.57 16.14
CA LEU A 72 0.52 -15.28 16.76
C LEU A 72 1.13 -14.13 15.93
N LYS A 73 0.30 -13.13 15.59
CA LYS A 73 0.76 -11.95 14.85
C LYS A 73 1.93 -11.24 15.54
N SER A 74 1.89 -11.13 16.87
CA SER A 74 2.98 -10.56 17.68
C SER A 74 4.30 -11.30 17.50
N THR A 75 4.25 -12.61 17.51
CA THR A 75 5.44 -13.45 17.32
C THR A 75 5.99 -13.31 15.90
N VAL A 76 5.12 -13.35 14.88
CA VAL A 76 5.51 -13.15 13.47
C VAL A 76 6.17 -11.80 13.28
N LEU A 77 5.59 -10.71 13.85
CA LEU A 77 6.18 -9.38 13.80
C LEU A 77 7.54 -9.33 14.50
N ASN A 78 7.69 -9.96 15.66
CA ASN A 78 8.97 -9.99 16.39
C ASN A 78 10.04 -10.76 15.62
N ILE A 79 9.68 -11.89 15.01
CA ILE A 79 10.61 -12.66 14.15
C ILE A 79 11.00 -11.81 12.93
N ALA A 80 10.05 -11.13 12.29
CA ALA A 80 10.31 -10.24 11.16
C ALA A 80 11.30 -9.14 11.53
N ARG A 81 11.10 -8.46 12.66
CA ARG A 81 12.00 -7.43 13.19
C ARG A 81 13.39 -7.98 13.50
N THR A 82 13.47 -9.14 14.15
CA THR A 82 14.76 -9.78 14.45
C THR A 82 15.55 -10.09 13.17
N ASN A 83 14.85 -10.37 12.07
CA ASN A 83 15.44 -10.57 10.75
C ASN A 83 15.66 -9.26 9.98
N GLY A 84 15.48 -8.09 10.60
CA GLY A 84 15.71 -6.79 9.97
C GLY A 84 14.63 -6.36 8.97
N LEU A 85 13.47 -7.04 8.94
CA LEU A 85 12.37 -6.66 8.07
C LEU A 85 11.59 -5.49 8.68
N LYS A 86 11.54 -4.37 7.97
CA LYS A 86 10.57 -3.29 8.23
C LYS A 86 9.23 -3.68 7.62
N VAL A 87 8.28 -4.06 8.45
CA VAL A 87 6.94 -4.45 7.97
C VAL A 87 6.22 -3.22 7.43
N PRO A 88 5.78 -3.22 6.15
CA PRO A 88 5.06 -2.09 5.58
C PRO A 88 3.65 -1.96 6.17
N GLY A 89 3.13 -0.73 6.16
CA GLY A 89 1.75 -0.44 6.53
C GLY A 89 0.76 -0.62 5.39
N PRO A 90 -0.49 -0.16 5.59
CA PRO A 90 -1.46 -0.06 4.52
C PRO A 90 -0.95 0.91 3.45
N LYS A 91 -1.29 0.67 2.20
CA LYS A 91 -0.85 1.48 1.06
C LYS A 91 -2.00 2.31 0.52
N ALA A 92 -1.68 3.53 0.10
CA ALA A 92 -2.65 4.47 -0.45
C ALA A 92 -3.04 4.10 -1.89
N SER A 93 -4.28 4.37 -2.26
CA SER A 93 -4.67 4.45 -3.66
C SER A 93 -4.29 5.80 -4.25
N THR A 94 -3.98 5.82 -5.53
CA THR A 94 -3.63 7.02 -6.28
C THR A 94 -4.54 7.16 -7.49
N CYS A 95 -4.87 8.39 -7.85
CA CYS A 95 -5.63 8.68 -9.07
C CYS A 95 -5.22 10.05 -9.63
N GLU A 96 -5.44 10.22 -10.91
CA GLU A 96 -5.37 11.50 -11.55
C GLU A 96 -6.70 12.22 -11.37
N VAL A 97 -6.64 13.46 -10.90
CA VAL A 97 -7.80 14.34 -10.73
C VAL A 97 -7.68 15.56 -11.61
N GLU A 98 -8.79 15.95 -12.19
CA GLU A 98 -8.94 17.15 -12.97
C GLU A 98 -9.65 18.20 -12.13
N LEU A 99 -8.93 19.30 -11.86
CA LEU A 99 -9.46 20.47 -11.19
C LEU A 99 -9.88 21.50 -12.24
N SER A 100 -11.07 22.06 -12.12
CA SER A 100 -11.52 23.13 -13.01
C SER A 100 -12.04 24.33 -12.23
N CYS A 101 -11.78 25.53 -12.76
CA CYS A 101 -12.30 26.78 -12.23
C CYS A 101 -12.76 27.71 -13.37
N ILE A 102 -13.61 28.68 -13.04
CA ILE A 102 -14.11 29.66 -14.02
C ILE A 102 -13.36 30.95 -13.80
N LEU A 103 -12.61 31.41 -14.83
CA LEU A 103 -11.89 32.67 -14.83
C LEU A 103 -12.63 33.71 -15.65
N PRO A 104 -12.65 35.00 -15.21
CA PRO A 104 -13.20 36.08 -16.00
C PRO A 104 -12.36 36.31 -17.27
N VAL A 105 -12.96 37.02 -18.23
CA VAL A 105 -12.28 37.44 -19.47
C VAL A 105 -11.23 38.49 -19.13
N GLY A 106 -10.03 38.35 -19.65
CA GLY A 106 -8.98 39.36 -19.55
C GLY A 106 -9.28 40.60 -20.39
N ASN A 107 -8.70 41.73 -20.01
CA ASN A 107 -8.85 42.99 -20.78
C ASN A 107 -8.32 42.83 -22.21
N ILE A 108 -9.18 43.01 -23.19
CA ILE A 108 -8.85 42.87 -24.60
C ILE A 108 -8.08 44.11 -25.05
N THR A 109 -6.78 43.96 -25.25
CA THR A 109 -6.03 44.97 -26.02
C THR A 109 -6.40 44.79 -27.50
N THR A 110 -6.71 45.90 -28.16
CA THR A 110 -7.24 45.97 -29.53
C THR A 110 -6.45 45.08 -30.49
N GLY A 111 -7.09 44.02 -31.03
CA GLY A 111 -6.50 43.13 -32.00
C GLY A 111 -6.05 41.77 -31.51
N SER A 112 -6.15 41.48 -30.22
CA SER A 112 -5.78 40.20 -29.62
C SER A 112 -6.99 39.27 -29.44
N ILE A 113 -6.74 37.97 -29.48
CA ILE A 113 -7.73 36.92 -29.15
C ILE A 113 -8.07 37.07 -27.67
N SER A 114 -9.37 37.04 -27.36
CA SER A 114 -9.84 37.05 -25.97
C SER A 114 -9.21 35.85 -25.20
N GLN A 115 -8.64 36.12 -24.04
CA GLN A 115 -7.99 35.13 -23.17
C GLN A 115 -8.52 35.19 -21.75
N PRO A 116 -8.37 34.16 -20.93
CA PRO A 116 -8.66 34.22 -19.51
C PRO A 116 -7.82 35.28 -18.81
N ASN A 117 -8.37 35.91 -17.78
CA ASN A 117 -7.61 36.81 -16.93
C ASN A 117 -6.77 36.01 -15.91
N TRP A 118 -5.53 35.75 -16.25
CA TRP A 118 -4.60 34.93 -15.45
C TRP A 118 -4.25 35.55 -14.10
N ASN A 119 -4.52 36.85 -13.90
CA ASN A 119 -4.30 37.53 -12.60
C ASN A 119 -5.23 36.97 -11.50
N TYR A 120 -6.38 36.45 -11.88
CA TYR A 120 -7.32 35.81 -10.97
C TYR A 120 -7.15 34.27 -10.89
N ALA A 121 -6.12 33.72 -11.54
CA ALA A 121 -5.83 32.27 -11.48
C ALA A 121 -5.35 31.89 -10.07
N PRO A 122 -6.07 30.98 -9.37
CA PRO A 122 -5.67 30.53 -8.06
C PRO A 122 -4.51 29.54 -8.13
N ILE A 123 -3.72 29.49 -7.06
CA ILE A 123 -2.77 28.42 -6.78
C ILE A 123 -3.40 27.54 -5.71
N ILE A 124 -3.82 26.36 -6.07
CA ILE A 124 -4.39 25.38 -5.13
C ILE A 124 -3.23 24.61 -4.50
N LYS A 125 -3.13 24.66 -3.18
CA LYS A 125 -2.03 24.03 -2.46
C LYS A 125 -2.21 22.53 -2.35
N ARG A 126 -1.10 21.79 -2.30
CA ARG A 126 -1.04 20.33 -2.09
C ARG A 126 -1.76 19.84 -0.82
N SER A 127 -2.02 20.71 0.15
CA SER A 127 -2.79 20.39 1.35
C SER A 127 -4.31 20.37 1.11
N THR A 128 -4.77 20.73 -0.08
CA THR A 128 -6.19 20.66 -0.44
C THR A 128 -6.68 19.24 -0.44
N ILE A 129 -7.85 19.03 0.19
CA ILE A 129 -8.48 17.72 0.33
C ILE A 129 -9.71 17.66 -0.58
N VAL A 130 -9.71 16.69 -1.47
CA VAL A 130 -10.84 16.32 -2.32
C VAL A 130 -11.44 15.01 -1.82
N SER A 131 -12.73 14.78 -2.02
CA SER A 131 -13.39 13.63 -1.42
C SER A 131 -14.34 12.89 -2.36
N ALA A 132 -14.44 11.60 -2.11
CA ALA A 132 -15.40 10.69 -2.66
C ALA A 132 -16.22 10.09 -1.50
N GLY A 133 -17.35 10.73 -1.17
CA GLY A 133 -18.12 10.37 0.02
C GLY A 133 -17.31 10.56 1.30
N ASN A 134 -17.02 9.46 2.01
CA ASN A 134 -16.24 9.49 3.26
C ASN A 134 -14.73 9.34 3.06
N LEU A 135 -14.27 9.11 1.83
CA LEU A 135 -12.86 8.92 1.53
C LEU A 135 -12.23 10.25 1.13
N ASN A 136 -11.16 10.60 1.80
CA ASN A 136 -10.39 11.80 1.55
C ASN A 136 -9.18 11.48 0.67
N PHE A 137 -8.91 12.36 -0.29
CA PHE A 137 -7.73 12.35 -1.15
C PHE A 137 -7.06 13.70 -1.05
N GLN A 138 -5.76 13.71 -0.91
CA GLN A 138 -4.97 14.92 -0.80
C GLN A 138 -4.17 15.12 -2.08
N LEU A 139 -4.11 16.36 -2.58
CA LEU A 139 -3.28 16.70 -3.72
C LEU A 139 -1.80 16.54 -3.37
N MET A 140 -1.01 16.04 -4.30
CA MET A 140 0.43 15.81 -4.09
C MET A 140 1.27 17.03 -4.40
N GLU A 141 0.80 17.89 -5.30
CA GLU A 141 1.50 19.08 -5.77
C GLU A 141 0.63 20.33 -5.66
N ASP A 142 1.27 21.50 -5.68
CA ASP A 142 0.58 22.77 -5.81
C ASP A 142 0.12 22.93 -7.27
N VAL A 143 -1.16 23.22 -7.47
CA VAL A 143 -1.76 23.38 -8.79
C VAL A 143 -1.92 24.88 -9.10
N ASP A 144 -1.01 25.44 -9.88
CA ASP A 144 -1.08 26.82 -10.35
C ASP A 144 -1.84 26.89 -11.67
N PHE A 145 -3.07 27.39 -11.65
CA PHE A 145 -3.86 27.59 -12.88
C PHE A 145 -3.29 28.64 -13.82
N GLY A 146 -2.42 29.51 -13.33
CA GLY A 146 -1.73 30.53 -14.15
C GLY A 146 -0.60 29.95 -14.99
N GLU A 147 -0.04 28.79 -14.61
CA GLU A 147 1.03 28.12 -15.33
C GLU A 147 0.49 27.09 -16.33
N GLN A 148 1.08 27.05 -17.52
CA GLN A 148 0.66 26.13 -18.58
C GLN A 148 1.24 24.73 -18.37
N PHE A 149 2.43 24.64 -17.80
CA PHE A 149 3.19 23.41 -17.68
C PHE A 149 3.18 22.92 -16.23
N ASN A 150 3.30 21.60 -16.04
CA ASN A 150 3.56 21.00 -14.75
C ASN A 150 5.04 21.10 -14.37
N SER A 151 5.41 20.60 -13.20
CA SER A 151 6.79 20.55 -12.69
C SER A 151 7.77 19.82 -13.63
N GLU A 152 7.25 18.92 -14.47
CA GLU A 152 8.02 18.11 -15.43
C GLU A 152 8.12 18.73 -16.83
N GLY A 153 7.42 19.85 -17.06
CA GLY A 153 7.42 20.57 -18.31
C GLY A 153 6.40 20.11 -19.35
N TYR A 154 5.44 19.26 -18.96
CA TYR A 154 4.31 18.88 -19.82
C TYR A 154 3.15 19.86 -19.67
N SER A 155 2.47 20.16 -20.79
CA SER A 155 1.27 20.99 -20.75
C SER A 155 0.10 20.20 -20.20
N ASN A 156 -0.36 20.57 -19.00
CA ASN A 156 -1.50 19.95 -18.32
C ASN A 156 -2.68 20.91 -18.09
N ARG A 157 -2.68 22.07 -18.77
CA ARG A 157 -3.73 23.08 -18.70
C ARG A 157 -4.51 23.18 -19.98
N THR A 158 -5.83 23.09 -19.89
CA THR A 158 -6.76 23.38 -20.98
C THR A 158 -7.70 24.50 -20.58
N PHE A 159 -8.22 25.25 -21.55
CA PHE A 159 -9.24 26.24 -21.28
C PHE A 159 -10.27 26.28 -22.40
N VAL A 160 -11.55 26.37 -22.02
CA VAL A 160 -12.69 26.39 -22.94
C VAL A 160 -13.51 27.67 -22.70
N PRO A 161 -13.83 28.45 -23.77
CA PRO A 161 -14.61 29.65 -23.61
C PRO A 161 -16.08 29.35 -23.29
N MET A 162 -16.63 29.98 -22.28
CA MET A 162 -18.06 29.99 -21.97
C MET A 162 -18.72 31.14 -22.76
N ARG A 163 -19.79 30.83 -23.51
CA ARG A 163 -20.50 31.78 -24.35
C ARG A 163 -21.92 31.99 -23.84
N ASP A 164 -22.37 33.22 -23.87
CA ASP A 164 -23.77 33.58 -23.63
C ASP A 164 -24.63 33.26 -24.87
N SER A 165 -25.94 33.34 -24.73
CA SER A 165 -26.95 33.18 -25.80
C SER A 165 -26.65 34.04 -27.05
N ASN A 166 -25.92 35.13 -26.86
CA ASN A 166 -25.49 36.03 -27.96
C ASN A 166 -24.11 35.65 -28.55
N SER A 167 -23.57 34.49 -28.26
CA SER A 167 -22.24 34.04 -28.70
C SER A 167 -21.05 34.84 -28.17
N THR A 168 -21.29 35.76 -27.22
CA THR A 168 -20.24 36.58 -26.58
C THR A 168 -19.55 35.74 -25.50
N ILE A 169 -18.21 35.78 -25.42
CA ILE A 169 -17.44 35.06 -24.40
C ILE A 169 -17.58 35.84 -23.09
N THR A 170 -18.14 35.21 -22.08
CA THR A 170 -18.37 35.77 -20.75
C THR A 170 -17.34 35.35 -19.70
N ALA A 171 -16.80 34.15 -19.86
CA ALA A 171 -15.81 33.54 -18.96
C ALA A 171 -15.07 32.39 -19.65
N TYR A 172 -14.09 31.86 -18.99
CA TYR A 172 -13.36 30.66 -19.44
C TYR A 172 -13.37 29.60 -18.32
N THR A 173 -13.73 28.38 -18.68
CA THR A 173 -13.46 27.24 -17.82
C THR A 173 -12.01 26.81 -18.05
N VAL A 174 -11.19 26.90 -17.03
CA VAL A 174 -9.79 26.46 -17.06
C VAL A 174 -9.70 25.18 -16.27
N THR A 175 -9.08 24.16 -16.88
CA THR A 175 -8.94 22.83 -16.31
C THR A 175 -7.48 22.47 -16.22
N LYS A 176 -7.08 21.83 -15.13
CA LYS A 176 -5.72 21.35 -14.90
C LYS A 176 -5.72 20.02 -14.19
N SER A 177 -4.95 19.08 -14.71
CA SER A 177 -4.80 17.74 -14.12
C SER A 177 -3.68 17.71 -13.08
N THR A 178 -3.87 16.93 -12.03
CA THR A 178 -2.86 16.67 -10.99
C THR A 178 -3.10 15.31 -10.35
N LEU A 179 -2.12 14.85 -9.58
CA LEU A 179 -2.21 13.60 -8.83
C LEU A 179 -2.83 13.81 -7.46
N ALA A 180 -3.78 12.94 -7.10
CA ALA A 180 -4.33 12.84 -5.76
C ALA A 180 -4.06 11.47 -5.14
N VAL A 181 -3.74 11.45 -3.86
CA VAL A 181 -3.42 10.24 -3.11
C VAL A 181 -4.36 10.11 -1.93
N ASN A 182 -4.91 8.93 -1.73
CA ASN A 182 -5.81 8.68 -0.61
C ASN A 182 -5.15 8.96 0.74
N GLY A 183 -5.97 9.43 1.67
CA GLY A 183 -5.57 9.78 3.02
C GLY A 183 -5.43 11.27 3.25
N SER A 184 -5.16 11.61 4.50
CA SER A 184 -4.90 12.99 4.94
C SER A 184 -3.68 13.05 5.81
N THR A 185 -2.94 14.15 5.72
CA THR A 185 -1.80 14.41 6.59
C THR A 185 -2.29 15.00 7.91
N ARG A 186 -1.80 14.45 9.01
CA ARG A 186 -2.11 14.87 10.37
C ARG A 186 -0.86 15.25 11.14
N ILE A 187 -1.04 16.09 12.17
CA ILE A 187 0.03 16.51 13.07
C ILE A 187 -0.28 16.01 14.47
N TYR A 188 0.62 15.20 15.01
CA TYR A 188 0.62 14.84 16.43
C TYR A 188 1.61 15.71 17.18
N LYS A 189 1.14 16.40 18.23
CA LYS A 189 1.92 17.31 19.06
C LYS A 189 2.09 16.72 20.44
N LYS A 190 3.34 16.61 20.93
CA LYS A 190 3.65 16.12 22.27
C LYS A 190 4.83 16.87 22.87
N VAL A 191 4.70 17.36 24.09
CA VAL A 191 5.82 17.92 24.88
C VAL A 191 6.64 16.77 25.45
N ILE A 192 7.95 16.82 25.28
CA ILE A 192 8.88 15.81 25.79
C ILE A 192 9.20 16.13 27.26
N LEU A 193 8.81 15.23 28.13
CA LEU A 193 9.08 15.33 29.57
C LEU A 193 10.32 14.50 29.93
N LYS A 194 10.98 14.86 31.03
CA LYS A 194 12.17 14.14 31.52
C LYS A 194 11.93 12.63 31.72
N GLN A 195 10.74 12.27 32.15
CA GLN A 195 10.35 10.86 32.34
C GLN A 195 10.24 10.07 31.01
N ASP A 196 10.03 10.75 29.88
CA ASP A 196 9.94 10.13 28.56
C ASP A 196 11.33 9.80 28.00
N LEU A 197 12.37 10.53 28.44
CA LEU A 197 13.72 10.40 27.95
C LEU A 197 14.41 9.14 28.50
N LYS A 198 14.29 8.07 27.75
CA LYS A 198 14.96 6.79 28.00
C LYS A 198 15.68 6.33 26.73
N PRO A 199 16.77 5.58 26.83
CA PRO A 199 17.36 4.93 25.66
C PRO A 199 16.28 4.19 24.86
N PHE A 200 16.25 4.39 23.55
CA PHE A 200 15.21 3.87 22.63
C PHE A 200 13.81 4.34 23.03
N MET A 201 13.67 5.64 23.31
CA MET A 201 12.39 6.25 23.60
C MET A 201 11.35 5.89 22.55
N GLU A 202 10.20 5.41 23.00
CA GLU A 202 9.09 5.01 22.15
C GLU A 202 7.92 6.00 22.24
N VAL A 203 7.36 6.34 21.08
CA VAL A 203 6.15 7.15 20.98
C VAL A 203 5.17 6.42 20.07
N VAL A 204 4.00 6.07 20.61
CA VAL A 204 2.93 5.43 19.86
C VAL A 204 1.99 6.50 19.34
N LEU A 205 1.71 6.51 18.04
CA LEU A 205 0.72 7.39 17.45
C LEU A 205 -0.68 6.95 17.83
N PRO A 206 -1.60 7.89 18.06
CA PRO A 206 -2.93 7.60 18.61
C PRO A 206 -3.90 6.97 17.62
N GLU A 207 -3.58 7.02 16.33
CA GLU A 207 -4.44 6.54 15.24
C GLU A 207 -3.93 5.21 14.67
N LYS A 208 -4.89 4.42 14.19
CA LYS A 208 -4.63 3.23 13.36
C LYS A 208 -4.51 3.64 11.90
N ASP A 209 -4.09 2.70 11.08
CA ASP A 209 -3.99 2.87 9.63
C ASP A 209 -3.07 4.04 9.21
N VAL A 210 -2.07 4.31 10.04
CA VAL A 210 -1.00 5.23 9.70
C VAL A 210 -0.15 4.58 8.63
N MET A 211 -0.05 5.23 7.47
CA MET A 211 0.72 4.72 6.33
C MET A 211 2.21 4.97 6.48
N ASN A 212 2.57 6.20 6.79
CA ASN A 212 3.95 6.64 6.96
C ASN A 212 4.06 7.90 7.82
N VAL A 213 5.25 8.15 8.32
CA VAL A 213 5.63 9.40 8.96
C VAL A 213 6.40 10.26 7.95
N GLU A 214 5.89 11.44 7.66
CA GLU A 214 6.53 12.34 6.68
C GLU A 214 7.71 13.09 7.28
N SER A 215 7.54 13.59 8.50
CA SER A 215 8.64 14.25 9.21
C SER A 215 8.39 14.34 10.72
N ILE A 216 9.46 14.42 11.48
CA ILE A 216 9.44 14.69 12.92
C ILE A 216 10.29 15.92 13.20
N ILE A 217 9.66 16.92 13.81
CA ILE A 217 10.23 18.22 14.10
C ILE A 217 10.10 18.51 15.58
N PHE A 218 11.13 19.10 16.17
CA PHE A 218 11.12 19.57 17.55
C PHE A 218 11.33 21.08 17.59
N LYS A 219 10.45 21.77 18.34
CA LYS A 219 10.57 23.21 18.62
C LYS A 219 10.65 23.45 20.11
N GLU A 220 11.39 24.49 20.52
CA GLU A 220 11.40 24.93 21.92
C GLU A 220 10.00 25.35 22.36
N THR A 221 9.60 24.90 23.55
CA THR A 221 8.22 25.11 24.05
C THR A 221 8.12 26.47 24.73
N SER A 222 7.55 27.45 24.06
CA SER A 222 7.26 28.74 24.67
C SER A 222 5.84 28.84 25.25
N ASN A 223 4.83 28.19 24.66
CA ASN A 223 3.41 28.33 25.07
C ASN A 223 2.53 27.15 24.65
N PHE A 224 3.05 25.92 24.56
CA PHE A 224 2.23 24.78 24.15
C PHE A 224 1.57 24.03 25.32
N LYS A 225 0.40 23.43 25.04
CA LYS A 225 -0.28 22.54 26.00
C LYS A 225 0.61 21.34 26.30
N LYS A 226 0.63 20.91 27.57
CA LYS A 226 1.41 19.73 27.98
C LYS A 226 0.77 18.40 27.55
N GLU A 227 -0.51 18.41 27.22
CA GLU A 227 -1.22 17.23 26.75
C GLU A 227 -1.00 17.00 25.27
N PRO A 228 -0.86 15.75 24.83
CA PRO A 228 -0.76 15.41 23.41
C PRO A 228 -2.01 15.86 22.66
N GLU A 229 -1.82 16.38 21.46
CA GLU A 229 -2.88 16.88 20.60
C GLU A 229 -2.70 16.35 19.17
N VAL A 230 -3.81 16.04 18.49
CA VAL A 230 -3.84 15.69 17.07
C VAL A 230 -4.61 16.77 16.32
N SER A 231 -4.06 17.26 15.22
CA SER A 231 -4.73 18.23 14.34
C SER A 231 -4.50 17.83 12.86
N GLU A 232 -5.41 18.27 12.00
CA GLU A 232 -5.23 18.10 10.56
C GLU A 232 -4.19 19.11 10.03
N PHE A 233 -3.45 18.65 9.01
CA PHE A 233 -2.42 19.44 8.39
C PHE A 233 -2.99 20.25 7.22
N TYR A 234 -3.37 21.50 7.43
CA TYR A 234 -3.78 22.35 6.33
C TYR A 234 -3.36 23.82 6.45
N ILE A 235 -3.42 24.46 7.58
CA ILE A 235 -3.08 25.87 7.73
C ILE A 235 -1.69 26.05 8.33
N ASP A 236 -1.32 25.16 9.26
CA ASP A 236 -0.04 25.26 9.97
C ASP A 236 1.17 24.75 9.15
N ALA A 237 0.93 24.17 7.97
CA ALA A 237 2.00 23.59 7.14
C ALA A 237 3.09 24.63 6.78
N GLU A 238 2.70 25.88 6.54
CA GLU A 238 3.66 26.94 6.23
C GLU A 238 4.49 27.38 7.43
N GLN A 239 3.94 27.30 8.64
CA GLN A 239 4.68 27.59 9.88
C GLN A 239 5.76 26.53 10.16
N TYR A 240 5.64 25.34 9.56
CA TYR A 240 6.59 24.23 9.66
C TYR A 240 7.48 24.09 8.42
N LYS A 241 7.44 25.03 7.49
CA LYS A 241 8.49 25.16 6.46
C LYS A 241 9.80 25.42 7.18
N MET A 242 10.59 24.35 7.31
CA MET A 242 11.85 24.44 8.01
C MET A 242 12.93 24.92 7.08
N THR A 243 13.46 26.09 7.40
CA THR A 243 14.81 26.41 7.03
C THR A 243 15.76 25.70 8.03
N GLU A 244 16.80 25.02 7.57
CA GLU A 244 17.82 24.42 8.45
C GLU A 244 18.47 25.44 9.41
N GLU A 245 18.25 26.72 9.19
CA GLU A 245 18.81 27.87 9.92
C GLU A 245 18.03 28.30 11.15
N ALA A 246 16.84 27.77 11.40
CA ALA A 246 16.12 28.14 12.62
C ALA A 246 16.81 27.46 13.81
N ALA A 247 17.58 28.23 14.59
CA ALA A 247 18.29 27.77 15.79
C ALA A 247 17.39 27.08 16.83
N ASP A 248 16.07 27.27 16.70
CA ASP A 248 15.06 26.81 17.63
C ASP A 248 14.36 25.53 17.17
N THR A 249 14.83 24.88 16.09
CA THR A 249 14.18 23.68 15.54
C THR A 249 15.18 22.59 15.27
N PHE A 250 14.76 21.34 15.55
CA PHE A 250 15.50 20.13 15.21
C PHE A 250 14.62 19.19 14.42
N ARG A 251 15.16 18.65 13.33
CA ARG A 251 14.48 17.65 12.51
C ARG A 251 15.11 16.28 12.70
N PHE A 252 14.28 15.27 12.88
CA PHE A 252 14.67 13.86 12.89
C PHE A 252 14.27 13.20 11.58
N PHE A 253 15.09 12.28 11.11
CA PHE A 253 14.90 11.60 9.83
C PHE A 253 14.66 10.12 10.03
N GLU A 254 13.77 9.57 9.26
CA GLU A 254 13.50 8.14 9.25
C GLU A 254 14.65 7.40 8.58
N VAL A 255 15.05 6.29 9.18
CA VAL A 255 16.06 5.35 8.68
C VAL A 255 15.51 3.92 8.77
N ASN A 256 16.06 2.99 7.98
CA ASN A 256 15.64 1.60 8.06
C ASN A 256 16.19 0.92 9.32
N SER A 257 17.38 1.32 9.76
CA SER A 257 18.01 0.83 10.98
C SER A 257 18.67 1.98 11.73
N LEU A 258 18.55 1.99 13.05
CA LEU A 258 19.28 2.95 13.91
C LEU A 258 20.82 2.82 13.80
N ALA A 259 21.33 1.74 13.22
CA ALA A 259 22.76 1.56 12.95
C ALA A 259 23.27 2.34 11.73
N GLU A 260 22.39 2.84 10.87
CA GLU A 260 22.77 3.67 9.72
C GLU A 260 23.42 4.98 10.18
N GLN A 261 24.57 5.31 9.60
CA GLN A 261 25.35 6.49 9.98
C GLN A 261 25.26 7.63 8.98
N TYR A 262 24.82 7.36 7.77
CA TYR A 262 24.72 8.31 6.67
C TYR A 262 23.35 8.22 6.02
N ARG A 263 22.83 9.35 5.61
CA ARG A 263 21.68 9.42 4.71
C ARG A 263 22.07 10.12 3.42
N PHE A 264 21.46 9.73 2.34
CA PHE A 264 21.55 10.48 1.10
C PHE A 264 20.64 11.69 1.21
N ALA A 265 21.19 12.89 1.14
CA ALA A 265 20.46 14.13 1.26
C ALA A 265 20.73 15.02 0.06
N THR A 266 19.73 15.71 -0.36
CA THR A 266 19.82 16.67 -1.44
C THR A 266 20.29 18.02 -0.94
N GLU A 267 21.20 18.66 -1.65
CA GLU A 267 21.57 20.06 -1.47
C GLU A 267 20.96 20.84 -2.62
N THR A 268 19.96 21.69 -2.35
CA THR A 268 19.47 22.64 -3.33
C THR A 268 20.26 23.94 -3.15
N LYS A 269 21.05 24.33 -4.15
CA LYS A 269 21.61 25.68 -4.20
C LYS A 269 20.60 26.58 -4.90
N ILE A 270 20.06 27.54 -4.18
CA ILE A 270 19.38 28.68 -4.78
C ILE A 270 20.43 29.75 -5.01
N ASP A 271 20.35 30.51 -6.09
CA ASP A 271 21.33 31.49 -6.56
C ASP A 271 21.75 32.58 -5.54
N ASN A 272 21.06 32.68 -4.40
CA ASN A 272 21.36 33.61 -3.31
C ASN A 272 22.12 32.96 -2.13
N GLY A 273 22.64 31.76 -2.26
CA GLY A 273 23.43 31.09 -1.20
C GLY A 273 22.59 30.51 -0.06
N ILE A 274 21.26 30.51 -0.15
CA ILE A 274 20.36 29.94 0.84
C ILE A 274 20.10 28.47 0.48
N LEU A 275 20.59 27.56 1.33
CA LEU A 275 20.28 26.12 1.25
C LEU A 275 18.89 25.90 1.82
N GLN A 276 17.96 25.45 0.99
CA GLN A 276 16.65 24.98 1.46
C GLN A 276 16.56 23.46 1.25
N ASP A 277 16.45 22.72 2.34
CA ASP A 277 16.03 21.31 2.29
C ASP A 277 14.52 21.27 2.04
N TYR A 278 14.11 20.98 0.82
CA TYR A 278 12.70 20.73 0.53
C TYR A 278 12.26 19.34 0.98
N PHE A 279 10.97 19.22 1.26
CA PHE A 279 10.27 18.08 1.84
C PHE A 279 10.38 16.77 1.08
N ASN A 280 10.97 16.73 -0.10
CA ASN A 280 11.21 15.49 -0.81
C ASN A 280 12.69 15.29 -1.03
N PRO A 281 13.24 14.30 -0.33
CA PRO A 281 14.61 14.06 -0.37
C PRO A 281 14.95 13.25 -1.52
N GLU A 282 15.55 13.30 -2.38
CA GLU A 282 16.27 12.20 -3.01
C GLU A 282 16.86 12.51 -4.36
N TRP A 283 16.49 13.56 -5.07
CA TRP A 283 17.12 13.83 -6.35
C TRP A 283 17.38 15.31 -6.54
N TYR A 284 18.56 15.71 -6.77
CA TYR A 284 18.83 16.94 -7.27
C TYR A 284 19.96 17.81 -7.14
N ASP A 285 20.36 18.52 -8.08
CA ASP A 285 21.17 19.61 -8.05
C ASP A 285 21.41 20.55 -9.04
N ASP A 286 21.81 21.67 -8.98
CA ASP A 286 22.14 22.81 -9.81
C ASP A 286 21.03 23.35 -10.69
N TYR A 287 20.70 24.59 -10.37
CA TYR A 287 19.94 25.47 -11.22
C TYR A 287 20.83 25.92 -12.36
N THR A 288 20.56 25.51 -13.58
CA THR A 288 21.07 26.19 -14.76
C THR A 288 19.90 26.86 -15.46
N GLU A 289 19.91 28.19 -15.49
CA GLU A 289 19.05 28.95 -16.38
C GLU A 289 19.59 28.77 -17.82
N SER A 290 18.94 27.94 -18.62
CA SER A 290 19.16 27.97 -20.06
C SER A 290 18.20 28.98 -20.67
N ASN A 291 18.75 30.10 -21.11
CA ASN A 291 18.03 31.04 -21.97
C ASN A 291 17.92 30.44 -23.35
N ASP A 292 16.81 29.76 -23.68
CA ASP A 292 16.48 29.42 -25.04
C ASP A 292 15.99 30.69 -25.75
N SER A 293 16.88 31.27 -26.54
CA SER A 293 16.68 32.52 -27.25
C SER A 293 15.65 32.47 -28.39
N GLU A 294 15.12 31.29 -28.71
CA GLU A 294 14.14 31.14 -29.83
C GLU A 294 12.67 31.25 -29.41
N THR A 295 12.32 31.09 -28.13
CA THR A 295 10.92 31.12 -27.69
C THR A 295 10.60 32.17 -26.63
N GLY A 296 11.58 32.91 -26.14
CA GLY A 296 11.37 33.95 -25.12
C GLY A 296 10.86 33.41 -23.75
N SER A 297 10.87 32.10 -23.56
CA SER A 297 10.55 31.46 -22.29
C SER A 297 11.83 31.01 -21.59
N THR A 298 12.08 31.56 -20.42
CA THR A 298 13.16 31.11 -19.54
C THR A 298 12.79 29.73 -19.01
N ARG A 299 13.35 28.67 -19.58
CA ARG A 299 13.23 27.31 -19.04
C ARG A 299 14.22 27.17 -17.91
N THR A 300 13.72 27.13 -16.70
CA THR A 300 14.54 26.88 -15.52
C THR A 300 14.64 25.36 -15.33
N THR A 301 15.75 24.77 -15.70
CA THR A 301 16.01 23.36 -15.45
C THR A 301 16.66 23.23 -14.09
N ARG A 302 16.02 22.53 -13.17
CA ARG A 302 16.56 22.26 -11.84
C ARG A 302 17.35 20.96 -11.89
N TYR A 303 18.62 21.03 -11.53
CA TYR A 303 19.46 19.86 -11.31
C TYR A 303 19.70 19.72 -9.82
N TYR A 304 19.76 18.52 -9.31
CA TYR A 304 19.89 18.25 -7.91
C TYR A 304 21.09 17.35 -7.65
N ARG A 305 21.91 17.60 -6.65
CA ARG A 305 23.12 16.87 -6.29
C ARG A 305 22.96 16.16 -4.97
N GLY A 306 22.82 14.86 -5.03
CA GLY A 306 22.78 14.06 -3.82
C GLY A 306 24.15 14.00 -3.15
N LYS A 307 24.18 14.13 -1.83
CA LYS A 307 25.36 13.97 -1.00
C LYS A 307 25.04 13.12 0.22
N TRP A 308 25.95 12.19 0.51
CA TRP A 308 25.87 11.46 1.76
C TRP A 308 26.24 12.36 2.93
N LYS A 309 25.25 12.65 3.80
CA LYS A 309 25.44 13.43 5.03
C LYS A 309 25.40 12.49 6.24
N PRO A 310 26.28 12.68 7.25
CA PRO A 310 26.17 11.92 8.49
C PRO A 310 24.86 12.26 9.19
N ILE A 311 24.23 11.26 9.78
CA ILE A 311 22.96 11.41 10.48
C ILE A 311 23.09 10.97 11.93
N THR A 312 22.73 11.86 12.85
CA THR A 312 22.64 11.60 14.28
C THR A 312 21.23 11.69 14.80
N GLN A 313 20.40 12.55 14.19
CA GLN A 313 18.97 12.77 14.50
C GLN A 313 18.12 11.83 13.65
N LYS A 314 17.90 10.62 14.14
CA LYS A 314 17.23 9.55 13.40
C LYS A 314 16.22 8.79 14.26
N PHE A 315 15.25 8.22 13.60
CA PHE A 315 14.23 7.36 14.20
C PHE A 315 13.86 6.22 13.24
N ILE A 316 13.26 5.18 13.77
CA ILE A 316 12.63 4.11 13.01
C ILE A 316 11.15 4.03 13.36
N THR A 317 10.36 3.50 12.44
CA THR A 317 8.92 3.25 12.64
C THR A 317 8.64 1.77 12.66
N GLU A 318 7.74 1.34 13.52
CA GLU A 318 7.27 -0.04 13.63
C GLU A 318 5.77 -0.09 13.88
N TYR A 319 5.10 -1.15 13.41
CA TYR A 319 3.71 -1.40 13.77
C TYR A 319 3.61 -2.28 15.00
N THR A 320 2.73 -1.91 15.91
CA THR A 320 2.35 -2.74 17.06
C THR A 320 1.39 -3.85 16.63
N ASP A 321 1.19 -4.84 17.48
CA ASP A 321 0.26 -5.95 17.24
C ASP A 321 -1.18 -5.47 17.01
N ASN A 322 -1.54 -4.35 17.65
CA ASN A 322 -2.86 -3.71 17.56
C ASN A 322 -3.03 -2.79 16.34
N GLY A 323 -2.02 -2.69 15.48
CA GLY A 323 -2.05 -1.88 14.26
C GLY A 323 -1.73 -0.39 14.44
N TYR A 324 -1.27 0.03 15.63
CA TYR A 324 -0.76 1.38 15.84
C TYR A 324 0.69 1.50 15.38
N MET A 325 1.06 2.66 14.84
CA MET A 325 2.45 2.93 14.51
C MET A 325 3.21 3.44 15.74
N LYS A 326 4.39 2.87 15.95
CA LYS A 326 5.32 3.22 17.02
C LYS A 326 6.57 3.83 16.41
N ILE A 327 6.99 4.99 16.93
CA ILE A 327 8.22 5.70 16.59
C ILE A 327 9.24 5.38 17.66
N ILE A 328 10.44 4.96 17.28
CA ILE A 328 11.55 4.62 18.18
C ILE A 328 12.72 5.52 17.87
N PHE A 329 13.18 6.26 18.85
CA PHE A 329 14.37 7.13 18.76
C PHE A 329 15.64 6.36 19.12
N GLY A 330 16.79 7.02 18.96
CA GLY A 330 18.08 6.41 19.26
C GLY A 330 18.32 6.10 20.74
N SER A 331 19.44 5.47 21.03
CA SER A 331 19.86 5.16 22.41
C SER A 331 20.48 6.34 23.17
N GLY A 332 20.92 7.34 22.44
CA GLY A 332 21.60 8.60 22.71
C GLY A 332 22.25 8.85 24.08
N VAL A 333 23.33 9.59 24.07
CA VAL A 333 23.75 10.28 25.29
C VAL A 333 22.90 11.54 25.39
N LEU A 334 22.18 11.73 26.49
CA LEU A 334 21.44 12.96 26.77
C LEU A 334 22.40 14.15 26.58
N TYR A 335 21.98 15.14 25.80
CA TYR A 335 22.81 16.34 25.55
C TYR A 335 23.30 17.00 26.84
N ASP A 336 22.52 16.91 27.92
CA ASP A 336 22.87 17.45 29.24
C ASP A 336 23.95 16.66 29.98
N GLU A 337 24.25 15.42 29.56
CA GLU A 337 25.29 14.59 30.16
C GLU A 337 26.64 14.70 29.44
N LEU A 338 26.67 15.26 28.22
CA LEU A 338 27.90 15.48 27.44
C LEU A 338 28.95 16.29 28.20
N PRO A 339 28.64 17.37 28.96
CA PRO A 339 29.62 18.08 29.74
C PRO A 339 30.28 17.23 30.86
N LYS A 340 29.46 16.37 31.52
CA LYS A 340 29.94 15.49 32.61
C LYS A 340 30.84 14.37 32.10
N VAL A 341 30.62 13.94 30.86
CA VAL A 341 31.46 12.94 30.19
C VAL A 341 32.77 13.57 29.73
N LYS A 342 32.76 14.84 29.28
CA LYS A 342 33.96 15.59 28.89
C LYS A 342 35.02 15.71 30.02
N GLU A 343 34.56 15.83 31.26
CA GLU A 343 35.49 15.93 32.41
C GLU A 343 36.19 14.61 32.74
N LYS A 344 35.67 13.47 32.31
CA LYS A 344 36.14 12.13 32.68
C LYS A 344 37.04 11.45 31.64
N PHE A 345 37.07 11.92 30.39
CA PHE A 345 37.78 11.26 29.30
C PHE A 345 38.62 12.22 28.46
N SER A 346 39.76 11.74 27.97
CA SER A 346 40.62 12.54 27.07
C SER A 346 39.92 12.83 25.74
N GLU A 347 40.24 13.96 25.10
CA GLU A 347 39.62 14.39 23.83
C GLU A 347 39.65 13.33 22.73
N ARG A 348 40.66 12.46 22.73
CA ARG A 348 40.78 11.36 21.76
C ARG A 348 39.81 10.20 22.00
N ILE A 349 39.42 9.98 23.24
CA ILE A 349 38.41 8.99 23.63
C ILE A 349 37.02 9.62 23.43
N MET A 350 36.90 10.91 23.74
CA MET A 350 35.67 11.68 23.49
C MET A 350 35.29 11.73 22.00
N SER A 351 36.27 11.98 21.11
CA SER A 351 35.98 11.96 19.66
C SER A 351 35.52 10.59 19.19
N LYS A 352 36.02 9.50 19.80
CA LYS A 352 35.53 8.13 19.52
C LYS A 352 34.16 7.83 20.14
N ILE A 353 33.89 8.39 21.32
CA ILE A 353 32.56 8.21 21.99
C ILE A 353 31.50 9.06 21.29
N ILE A 354 31.84 10.30 20.90
CA ILE A 354 30.94 11.18 20.14
C ILE A 354 30.75 10.66 18.72
N ASN A 355 31.77 10.12 18.09
CA ASN A 355 31.67 9.43 16.79
C ASN A 355 30.99 8.03 16.91
N ASN A 356 30.86 7.49 18.11
CA ASN A 356 30.18 6.24 18.39
C ASN A 356 28.70 6.43 18.77
N ASP A 357 28.12 7.57 18.50
CA ASP A 357 26.66 7.75 18.53
C ASP A 357 25.99 7.03 17.35
N MET A 358 26.43 5.77 17.21
CA MET A 358 26.03 4.91 16.10
C MET A 358 24.54 4.69 16.04
N LEU A 359 23.83 4.80 17.18
CA LEU A 359 22.41 4.50 17.29
C LEU A 359 21.50 5.75 17.34
N GLY A 360 22.08 6.96 17.21
CA GLY A 360 21.32 8.21 17.17
C GLY A 360 21.05 8.86 18.52
N VAL A 361 20.73 10.16 18.50
CA VAL A 361 20.48 11.00 19.67
C VAL A 361 19.04 10.91 20.15
N LEU A 362 18.79 11.32 21.41
CA LEU A 362 17.46 11.51 21.97
C LEU A 362 16.98 12.94 21.76
N PRO A 363 15.63 13.16 21.73
CA PRO A 363 15.05 14.50 21.77
C PRO A 363 15.47 15.27 23.04
N ARG A 364 15.26 16.59 23.05
CA ARG A 364 15.57 17.44 24.21
C ARG A 364 14.37 17.52 25.17
N GLU A 365 14.65 17.58 26.47
CA GLU A 365 13.64 17.87 27.50
C GLU A 365 13.04 19.26 27.31
N GLY A 366 11.71 19.39 27.52
CA GLY A 366 10.98 20.64 27.41
C GLY A 366 10.65 21.07 25.99
N TRP A 367 11.07 20.33 25.00
CA TRP A 367 10.76 20.62 23.59
C TRP A 367 9.44 19.98 23.18
N THR A 368 8.72 20.62 22.26
CA THR A 368 7.51 20.05 21.67
C THR A 368 7.88 19.31 20.39
N MET A 369 7.50 18.05 20.35
CA MET A 369 7.59 17.18 19.18
C MET A 369 6.35 17.38 18.30
N PHE A 370 6.56 17.59 17.03
CA PHE A 370 5.55 17.61 15.97
C PHE A 370 5.82 16.44 15.04
N VAL A 371 4.91 15.51 14.96
CA VAL A 371 4.98 14.38 14.03
C VAL A 371 3.96 14.62 12.92
N LEU A 372 4.44 14.77 11.70
CA LEU A 372 3.61 14.80 10.51
C LEU A 372 3.51 13.38 9.98
N TYR A 373 2.29 12.87 9.83
CA TYR A 373 2.05 11.51 9.37
C TYR A 373 0.77 11.44 8.54
N ARG A 374 0.68 10.43 7.68
CA ARG A 374 -0.50 10.20 6.84
C ARG A 374 -1.32 9.04 7.36
N VAL A 375 -2.64 9.24 7.33
CA VAL A 375 -3.64 8.24 7.69
C VAL A 375 -4.52 7.95 6.50
N GLY A 376 -4.83 6.70 6.26
CA GLY A 376 -5.67 6.25 5.15
C GLY A 376 -5.14 4.96 4.53
N GLY A 377 -5.39 4.78 3.23
CA GLY A 377 -4.97 3.58 2.51
C GLY A 377 -5.96 2.42 2.65
N GLY A 378 -5.50 1.25 2.26
CA GLY A 378 -6.32 0.04 2.23
C GLY A 378 -7.07 -0.17 0.91
N VAL A 379 -7.59 -1.38 0.71
CA VAL A 379 -8.35 -1.75 -0.51
C VAL A 379 -9.61 -0.90 -0.64
N SER A 380 -10.23 -0.50 0.47
CA SER A 380 -11.41 0.36 0.49
C SER A 380 -11.17 1.76 -0.10
N SER A 381 -9.93 2.17 -0.25
CA SER A 381 -9.56 3.45 -0.87
C SER A 381 -9.58 3.42 -2.40
N ASN A 382 -9.69 2.25 -3.02
CA ASN A 382 -9.82 2.12 -4.47
C ASN A 382 -11.23 2.53 -4.89
N ILE A 383 -11.34 3.48 -5.82
CA ILE A 383 -12.62 4.03 -6.29
C ILE A 383 -12.65 4.14 -7.81
N GLY A 384 -13.86 4.10 -8.38
CA GLY A 384 -14.06 4.23 -9.82
C GLY A 384 -13.88 5.66 -10.33
N VAL A 385 -13.88 5.80 -11.64
CA VAL A 385 -13.84 7.10 -12.35
C VAL A 385 -15.05 7.95 -11.96
N GLY A 386 -14.85 9.26 -11.80
CA GLY A 386 -15.91 10.23 -11.45
C GLY A 386 -16.44 10.12 -10.01
N ALA A 387 -15.85 9.30 -9.16
CA ALA A 387 -16.28 9.15 -7.77
C ALA A 387 -15.86 10.36 -6.90
N ILE A 388 -14.71 10.99 -7.20
CA ILE A 388 -14.28 12.23 -6.55
C ILE A 388 -15.07 13.37 -7.18
N ASN A 389 -15.93 13.98 -6.39
CA ASN A 389 -16.87 15.01 -6.87
C ASN A 389 -17.01 16.21 -5.93
N SER A 390 -16.27 16.23 -4.84
CA SER A 390 -16.34 17.31 -3.85
C SER A 390 -14.96 17.70 -3.33
N ILE A 391 -14.84 18.97 -2.96
CA ILE A 391 -13.67 19.52 -2.32
C ILE A 391 -14.03 19.79 -0.87
N THR A 392 -13.45 19.02 0.04
CA THR A 392 -13.75 19.13 1.48
C THR A 392 -13.03 20.30 2.11
N LEU A 393 -11.79 20.56 1.68
CA LEU A 393 -10.97 21.65 2.15
C LEU A 393 -10.22 22.26 0.99
N THR A 394 -10.40 23.55 0.76
CA THR A 394 -9.65 24.31 -0.25
C THR A 394 -8.60 25.17 0.44
N VAL A 395 -7.33 24.94 0.14
CA VAL A 395 -6.24 25.85 0.50
C VAL A 395 -5.73 26.48 -0.77
N ALA A 396 -6.00 27.78 -0.95
CA ALA A 396 -5.68 28.49 -2.17
C ALA A 396 -4.99 29.82 -1.89
N GLU A 397 -4.08 30.17 -2.76
CA GLU A 397 -3.41 31.47 -2.79
C GLU A 397 -3.58 32.11 -4.15
N PHE A 398 -3.46 33.43 -4.20
CA PHE A 398 -3.46 34.21 -5.45
C PHE A 398 -2.12 34.92 -5.61
N LYS A 399 -1.61 35.02 -6.84
CA LYS A 399 -0.38 35.79 -7.11
C LYS A 399 -0.59 37.25 -6.71
N GLN A 400 0.32 37.81 -5.91
CA GLN A 400 0.20 39.15 -5.31
C GLN A 400 0.30 40.34 -6.27
N ASN A 401 0.53 40.11 -7.56
CA ASN A 401 0.87 41.14 -8.53
C ASN A 401 -0.32 41.91 -9.14
N VAL A 402 -1.51 41.83 -8.52
CA VAL A 402 -2.67 42.59 -8.96
C VAL A 402 -2.68 43.95 -8.21
N THR A 403 -2.55 45.03 -8.94
CA THR A 403 -2.69 46.39 -8.39
C THR A 403 -4.10 46.60 -7.85
N ASP A 404 -4.22 47.12 -6.63
CA ASP A 404 -5.41 47.15 -5.78
C ASP A 404 -6.67 47.84 -6.35
N GLU A 405 -6.63 48.45 -7.54
CA GLU A 405 -7.74 49.21 -8.08
C GLU A 405 -8.80 48.41 -8.85
N GLU A 406 -8.48 47.20 -9.30
CA GLU A 406 -9.43 46.31 -10.02
C GLU A 406 -9.83 45.06 -9.23
N ASP A 407 -9.23 44.82 -8.08
CA ASP A 407 -9.35 43.58 -7.36
C ASP A 407 -10.50 43.60 -6.36
N SER A 408 -11.67 43.28 -6.83
CA SER A 408 -12.80 43.02 -5.92
C SER A 408 -12.60 41.66 -5.24
N PRO A 409 -12.51 41.60 -3.89
CA PRO A 409 -12.51 40.35 -3.15
C PRO A 409 -13.64 39.40 -3.56
N SER A 410 -14.73 39.95 -4.12
CA SER A 410 -15.86 39.18 -4.62
C SER A 410 -15.51 38.34 -5.87
N ILE A 411 -14.60 38.78 -6.75
CA ILE A 411 -14.20 38.02 -7.96
C ILE A 411 -13.36 36.81 -7.57
N ARG A 412 -12.39 36.97 -6.66
CA ARG A 412 -11.60 35.86 -6.13
C ARG A 412 -12.47 34.81 -5.44
N GLY A 413 -13.45 35.28 -4.64
CA GLY A 413 -14.43 34.42 -4.00
C GLY A 413 -15.28 33.63 -5.01
N GLN A 414 -15.71 34.30 -6.11
CA GLN A 414 -16.46 33.64 -7.20
C GLN A 414 -15.62 32.57 -7.91
N VAL A 415 -14.34 32.87 -8.18
CA VAL A 415 -13.41 31.90 -8.78
C VAL A 415 -13.26 30.68 -7.89
N LEU A 416 -13.01 30.84 -6.58
CA LEU A 416 -12.87 29.73 -5.65
C LEU A 416 -14.18 28.94 -5.49
N ASN A 417 -15.34 29.62 -5.49
CA ASN A 417 -16.64 28.94 -5.42
C ASN A 417 -16.99 28.16 -6.71
N SER A 418 -16.36 28.51 -7.83
CA SER A 418 -16.51 27.78 -9.09
C SER A 418 -15.62 26.54 -9.21
N LEU A 419 -14.75 26.33 -8.21
CA LEU A 419 -13.81 25.22 -8.23
C LEU A 419 -14.57 23.90 -8.18
N SER A 420 -14.27 23.03 -9.12
CA SER A 420 -14.81 21.68 -9.18
C SER A 420 -13.70 20.68 -9.44
N VAL A 421 -13.96 19.44 -9.06
CA VAL A 421 -13.01 18.33 -9.17
C VAL A 421 -13.69 17.09 -9.68
N THR A 422 -13.00 16.35 -10.51
CA THR A 422 -13.39 14.99 -10.88
C THR A 422 -12.14 14.12 -11.09
N ASN A 423 -12.22 12.83 -10.83
CA ASN A 423 -11.14 11.94 -11.20
C ASN A 423 -11.38 11.36 -12.58
N THR A 424 -10.39 11.49 -13.45
CA THR A 424 -10.41 11.01 -14.84
C THR A 424 -9.96 9.56 -14.93
N SER A 425 -9.16 9.09 -13.98
CA SER A 425 -8.74 7.70 -13.82
C SER A 425 -9.30 7.07 -12.55
N PRO A 426 -9.48 5.74 -12.49
CA PRO A 426 -9.84 5.09 -11.25
C PRO A 426 -8.72 5.25 -10.21
N ALA A 427 -9.09 5.37 -8.93
CA ALA A 427 -8.09 5.29 -7.88
C ALA A 427 -7.77 3.81 -7.61
N VAL A 428 -6.51 3.45 -7.80
CA VAL A 428 -6.01 2.06 -7.67
C VAL A 428 -4.74 2.02 -6.83
N ALA A 429 -4.22 0.82 -6.58
CA ALA A 429 -3.02 0.57 -5.78
C ALA A 429 -3.18 0.69 -4.26
N GLY A 430 -4.38 0.97 -3.77
CA GLY A 430 -4.68 0.85 -2.34
C GLY A 430 -4.63 -0.62 -1.91
N LYS A 431 -3.86 -0.92 -0.86
CA LYS A 431 -3.70 -2.26 -0.31
C LYS A 431 -3.68 -2.21 1.22
N ASP A 432 -4.33 -3.18 1.85
CA ASP A 432 -4.31 -3.31 3.30
C ASP A 432 -2.91 -3.67 3.84
N ALA A 433 -2.70 -3.48 5.12
CA ALA A 433 -1.47 -3.92 5.78
C ALA A 433 -1.29 -5.44 5.59
N PRO A 434 -0.05 -5.92 5.41
CA PRO A 434 0.18 -7.31 5.08
C PRO A 434 -0.33 -8.26 6.16
N SER A 435 -0.87 -9.38 5.74
CA SER A 435 -1.30 -10.49 6.59
C SER A 435 -0.12 -11.19 7.26
N SER A 436 -0.37 -11.96 8.32
CA SER A 436 0.68 -12.73 8.98
C SER A 436 1.42 -13.68 8.02
N GLU A 437 0.71 -14.25 7.04
CA GLU A 437 1.33 -15.15 6.05
C GLU A 437 2.21 -14.36 5.06
N GLU A 438 1.76 -13.19 4.61
CA GLU A 438 2.60 -12.31 3.79
C GLU A 438 3.85 -11.84 4.54
N ILE A 439 3.73 -11.49 5.83
CA ILE A 439 4.89 -11.11 6.66
C ILE A 439 5.89 -12.28 6.77
N LYS A 440 5.43 -13.51 6.95
CA LYS A 440 6.29 -14.70 6.95
C LYS A 440 7.05 -14.86 5.63
N TYR A 441 6.34 -14.66 4.52
CA TYR A 441 6.93 -14.70 3.19
C TYR A 441 8.00 -13.61 3.02
N LEU A 442 7.67 -12.36 3.35
CA LEU A 442 8.59 -11.22 3.28
C LEU A 442 9.83 -11.45 4.17
N THR A 443 9.65 -12.03 5.36
CA THR A 443 10.75 -12.31 6.29
C THR A 443 11.76 -13.30 5.71
N LYS A 444 11.29 -14.32 4.98
CA LYS A 444 12.18 -15.30 4.33
C LYS A 444 13.04 -14.66 3.25
N TYR A 445 12.45 -13.76 2.46
CA TYR A 445 13.14 -13.12 1.34
C TYR A 445 14.02 -11.94 1.76
N ASN A 446 13.70 -11.23 2.85
CA ASN A 446 14.51 -10.14 3.36
C ASN A 446 15.97 -10.55 3.59
N ASN A 447 16.18 -11.70 4.20
CA ASN A 447 17.53 -12.21 4.48
C ASN A 447 18.34 -12.53 3.21
N SER A 448 17.70 -12.83 2.09
CA SER A 448 18.38 -13.23 0.85
C SER A 448 18.76 -12.04 -0.03
N SER A 449 17.99 -10.95 -0.03
CA SER A 449 18.14 -9.86 -1.01
C SER A 449 19.24 -8.85 -0.68
N GLN A 450 19.63 -8.68 0.60
CA GLN A 450 20.69 -7.76 1.04
C GLN A 450 20.60 -6.35 0.43
N GLU A 451 19.41 -5.79 0.32
CA GLU A 451 19.10 -4.46 -0.25
C GLU A 451 19.49 -4.26 -1.73
N ARG A 452 19.60 -5.32 -2.51
CA ARG A 452 19.86 -5.27 -3.94
C ARG A 452 19.01 -6.32 -4.68
N CYS A 453 18.67 -6.06 -5.91
CA CYS A 453 17.96 -6.99 -6.78
C CYS A 453 18.96 -7.68 -7.71
N VAL A 454 19.13 -8.99 -7.52
CA VAL A 454 19.98 -9.83 -8.37
C VAL A 454 19.12 -10.91 -9.04
N THR A 455 18.12 -11.43 -8.35
CA THR A 455 17.18 -12.42 -8.89
C THR A 455 15.81 -11.78 -9.14
N LEU A 456 15.00 -12.35 -10.03
CA LEU A 456 13.63 -11.88 -10.29
C LEU A 456 12.77 -11.85 -9.01
N LYS A 457 13.05 -12.74 -8.07
CA LYS A 457 12.38 -12.77 -6.77
C LYS A 457 12.75 -11.57 -5.90
N ASP A 458 13.98 -11.07 -5.99
CA ASP A 458 14.41 -9.87 -5.25
C ASP A 458 13.67 -8.64 -5.76
N TYR A 459 13.46 -8.52 -7.08
CA TYR A 459 12.66 -7.46 -7.69
C TYR A 459 11.22 -7.50 -7.18
N LYS A 460 10.58 -8.68 -7.18
CA LYS A 460 9.22 -8.85 -6.65
C LYS A 460 9.13 -8.52 -5.17
N TYR A 461 10.10 -8.97 -4.37
CA TYR A 461 10.19 -8.65 -2.95
C TYR A 461 10.30 -7.14 -2.70
N ARG A 462 11.23 -6.46 -3.39
CA ARG A 462 11.44 -5.01 -3.23
C ARG A 462 10.22 -4.21 -3.64
N LEU A 463 9.54 -4.62 -4.69
CA LEU A 463 8.30 -3.98 -5.13
C LEU A 463 7.21 -4.04 -4.04
N MET A 464 7.10 -5.16 -3.32
CA MET A 464 6.18 -5.28 -2.19
C MET A 464 6.56 -4.35 -1.02
N MET A 465 7.85 -4.00 -0.88
CA MET A 465 8.37 -3.12 0.16
C MET A 465 8.30 -1.64 -0.20
N MET A 466 7.80 -1.29 -1.37
CA MET A 466 7.65 0.11 -1.79
C MET A 466 6.88 0.94 -0.75
N PRO A 467 7.34 2.18 -0.43
CA PRO A 467 6.71 3.01 0.57
C PRO A 467 5.23 3.27 0.27
N PRO A 468 4.34 3.21 1.27
CA PRO A 468 2.89 3.30 1.10
C PRO A 468 2.38 4.53 0.37
N LYS A 469 3.08 5.66 0.51
CA LYS A 469 2.70 6.94 -0.11
C LYS A 469 2.73 6.93 -1.64
N TYR A 470 3.48 6.01 -2.24
CA TYR A 470 3.60 5.89 -3.69
C TYR A 470 2.64 4.87 -4.30
N GLY A 471 1.81 4.23 -3.47
CA GLY A 471 0.91 3.16 -3.88
C GLY A 471 1.59 1.78 -3.90
N ALA A 472 0.86 0.78 -4.39
CA ALA A 472 1.38 -0.57 -4.59
C ALA A 472 0.65 -1.26 -5.72
N PRO A 473 1.34 -2.11 -6.50
CA PRO A 473 0.64 -3.05 -7.35
C PRO A 473 -0.15 -4.04 -6.48
N TYR A 474 -1.32 -4.44 -6.94
CA TYR A 474 -2.06 -5.50 -6.25
C TYR A 474 -1.44 -6.86 -6.56
N ARG A 475 -1.14 -7.10 -7.84
CA ARG A 475 -0.37 -8.23 -8.32
C ARG A 475 0.75 -7.75 -9.22
N ALA A 476 1.89 -8.41 -9.15
CA ALA A 476 3.03 -8.10 -9.99
C ALA A 476 3.82 -9.35 -10.35
N ALA A 477 4.26 -9.40 -11.60
CA ALA A 477 5.21 -10.37 -12.09
C ALA A 477 6.44 -9.67 -12.66
N VAL A 478 7.57 -10.31 -12.56
CA VAL A 478 8.85 -9.79 -13.05
C VAL A 478 9.43 -10.78 -14.05
N ILE A 479 9.78 -10.29 -15.23
CA ILE A 479 10.31 -11.09 -16.33
C ILE A 479 11.60 -10.41 -16.81
N GLU A 480 12.61 -11.23 -17.11
CA GLU A 480 13.85 -10.78 -17.72
C GLU A 480 13.90 -11.16 -19.19
N ASP A 481 14.18 -10.18 -20.02
CA ASP A 481 14.47 -10.38 -21.45
C ASP A 481 15.68 -9.53 -21.82
N ASN A 482 16.83 -10.17 -22.07
CA ASN A 482 18.06 -9.54 -22.53
C ASN A 482 18.50 -8.30 -21.72
N ASN A 483 18.63 -8.42 -20.40
CA ASN A 483 18.95 -7.36 -19.45
C ASN A 483 17.84 -6.30 -19.29
N LYS A 484 16.68 -6.54 -19.87
CA LYS A 484 15.49 -5.73 -19.66
C LYS A 484 14.59 -6.46 -18.66
N ILE A 485 14.36 -5.81 -17.52
CA ILE A 485 13.46 -6.30 -16.49
C ILE A 485 12.09 -5.66 -16.73
N THR A 486 11.13 -6.45 -17.17
CA THR A 486 9.75 -6.02 -17.35
C THR A 486 8.95 -6.36 -16.08
N ILE A 487 8.41 -5.34 -15.42
CA ILE A 487 7.53 -5.48 -14.27
C ILE A 487 6.09 -5.37 -14.77
N SER A 488 5.38 -6.48 -14.82
CA SER A 488 3.97 -6.53 -15.17
C SER A 488 3.12 -6.30 -13.94
N ILE A 489 2.17 -5.35 -14.01
CA ILE A 489 1.44 -4.85 -12.84
C ILE A 489 -0.06 -4.96 -13.11
N LEU A 490 -0.82 -5.36 -12.09
CA LEU A 490 -2.28 -5.28 -12.07
C LEU A 490 -2.72 -4.55 -10.81
N GLY A 491 -3.73 -3.70 -10.96
CA GLY A 491 -4.42 -3.03 -9.86
C GLY A 491 -5.67 -3.77 -9.43
N LEU A 492 -6.29 -3.31 -8.37
CA LEU A 492 -7.61 -3.73 -7.91
C LEU A 492 -8.55 -2.52 -7.98
N ASN A 493 -9.71 -2.70 -8.61
CA ASN A 493 -10.71 -1.64 -8.68
C ASN A 493 -11.61 -1.61 -7.41
N ALA A 494 -12.51 -0.64 -7.32
CA ALA A 494 -13.42 -0.47 -6.19
C ALA A 494 -14.36 -1.67 -5.96
N ASN A 495 -14.60 -2.47 -6.99
CA ASN A 495 -15.45 -3.66 -6.91
C ASN A 495 -14.68 -4.92 -6.51
N GLY A 496 -13.40 -4.80 -6.17
CA GLY A 496 -12.54 -5.92 -5.84
C GLY A 496 -12.14 -6.79 -7.03
N LYS A 497 -12.20 -6.23 -8.26
CA LYS A 497 -11.82 -6.90 -9.50
C LYS A 497 -10.49 -6.35 -10.02
N LEU A 498 -9.76 -7.21 -10.73
CA LEU A 498 -8.50 -6.81 -11.35
C LEU A 498 -8.73 -5.73 -12.42
N THR A 499 -7.79 -4.81 -12.52
CA THR A 499 -7.80 -3.77 -13.55
C THR A 499 -6.43 -3.58 -14.18
N LYS A 500 -6.45 -3.32 -15.50
CA LYS A 500 -5.27 -2.95 -16.29
C LYS A 500 -5.11 -1.43 -16.38
N GLU A 501 -6.15 -0.69 -16.03
CA GLU A 501 -6.14 0.77 -16.01
C GLU A 501 -5.37 1.25 -14.78
N LEU A 502 -4.08 1.48 -14.98
CA LEU A 502 -3.17 1.96 -13.94
C LEU A 502 -2.86 3.43 -14.21
N PRO A 503 -2.81 4.28 -13.17
CA PRO A 503 -2.27 5.62 -13.31
C PRO A 503 -0.82 5.57 -13.79
N GLU A 504 -0.47 6.39 -14.79
CA GLU A 504 0.89 6.47 -15.33
C GLU A 504 1.92 6.75 -14.21
N THR A 505 1.56 7.64 -13.28
CA THR A 505 2.37 7.98 -12.10
C THR A 505 2.67 6.80 -11.18
N LEU A 506 1.80 5.78 -11.10
CA LEU A 506 2.11 4.57 -10.33
C LEU A 506 3.21 3.77 -11.01
N VAL A 507 3.16 3.66 -12.33
CA VAL A 507 4.17 2.94 -13.13
C VAL A 507 5.52 3.66 -13.01
N GLU A 508 5.54 4.98 -13.17
CA GLU A 508 6.75 5.81 -13.01
C GLU A 508 7.34 5.70 -11.59
N ASN A 509 6.50 5.77 -10.55
CA ASN A 509 6.95 5.59 -9.17
C ASN A 509 7.59 4.22 -8.93
N ILE A 510 7.06 3.17 -9.56
CA ILE A 510 7.62 1.82 -9.47
C ILE A 510 8.97 1.73 -10.17
N GLU A 511 9.07 2.27 -11.39
CA GLU A 511 10.31 2.29 -12.14
C GLU A 511 11.41 3.05 -11.39
N GLU A 512 11.07 4.23 -10.87
CA GLU A 512 11.98 5.08 -10.13
C GLU A 512 12.42 4.41 -8.82
N TYR A 513 11.49 3.89 -8.02
CA TYR A 513 11.80 3.17 -6.79
C TYR A 513 12.72 1.97 -7.03
N MET A 514 12.44 1.18 -8.06
CA MET A 514 13.22 0.00 -8.39
C MET A 514 14.58 0.34 -8.98
N SER A 515 14.74 1.52 -9.59
CA SER A 515 16.00 1.97 -10.18
C SER A 515 17.16 1.97 -9.19
N HIS A 516 16.88 2.18 -7.89
CA HIS A 516 17.86 2.21 -6.82
C HIS A 516 18.43 0.85 -6.43
N PHE A 517 17.65 -0.20 -6.65
CA PHE A 517 17.97 -1.55 -6.22
C PHE A 517 18.47 -2.44 -7.36
N ARG A 518 18.31 -1.99 -8.61
CA ARG A 518 18.72 -2.75 -9.81
C ARG A 518 20.23 -2.91 -9.92
N THR A 519 20.68 -3.90 -10.64
CA THR A 519 22.06 -3.97 -11.08
C THR A 519 22.34 -2.90 -12.15
N VAL A 520 23.62 -2.51 -12.32
CA VAL A 520 24.01 -1.43 -13.24
C VAL A 520 23.64 -1.75 -14.70
N SER A 521 23.59 -3.04 -15.04
CA SER A 521 23.31 -3.51 -16.40
C SER A 521 21.83 -3.59 -16.76
N ASP A 522 20.94 -3.60 -15.76
CA ASP A 522 19.54 -3.89 -15.96
C ASP A 522 18.75 -2.62 -16.30
N TYR A 523 17.85 -2.74 -17.27
CA TYR A 523 16.88 -1.71 -17.61
C TYR A 523 15.49 -2.14 -17.10
N ILE A 524 14.80 -1.29 -16.38
CA ILE A 524 13.48 -1.58 -15.82
C ILE A 524 12.40 -0.91 -16.66
N GLU A 525 11.34 -1.63 -16.94
CA GLU A 525 10.14 -1.13 -17.61
C GLU A 525 8.88 -1.66 -16.92
N GLY A 526 7.98 -0.76 -16.54
CA GLY A 526 6.66 -1.10 -16.01
C GLY A 526 5.62 -1.26 -17.11
N LYS A 527 4.80 -2.31 -17.04
CA LYS A 527 3.69 -2.57 -17.97
C LYS A 527 2.47 -3.11 -17.22
N SER A 528 1.28 -2.92 -17.79
CA SER A 528 0.10 -3.61 -17.29
C SER A 528 0.17 -5.10 -17.62
N GLY A 529 -0.27 -5.94 -16.67
CA GLY A 529 -0.42 -7.38 -16.87
C GLY A 529 -1.63 -7.73 -17.74
N LYS A 530 -1.83 -9.03 -17.98
CA LYS A 530 -2.99 -9.58 -18.67
C LYS A 530 -4.01 -10.10 -17.69
N ILE A 531 -5.30 -9.97 -18.01
CA ILE A 531 -6.40 -10.51 -17.22
C ILE A 531 -7.20 -11.46 -18.10
N TYR A 532 -7.25 -12.72 -17.71
CA TYR A 532 -8.04 -13.74 -18.39
C TYR A 532 -9.33 -13.98 -17.61
N ASN A 533 -10.46 -13.49 -18.15
CA ASN A 533 -11.76 -13.70 -17.54
C ASN A 533 -12.30 -15.08 -17.93
N LEU A 534 -12.74 -15.82 -16.92
CA LEU A 534 -13.26 -17.18 -17.07
C LEU A 534 -14.73 -17.25 -16.77
N GLY A 535 -15.45 -18.09 -17.53
CA GLY A 535 -16.82 -18.47 -17.28
C GLY A 535 -16.94 -19.99 -17.11
N PHE A 536 -17.85 -20.43 -16.26
CA PHE A 536 -18.09 -21.85 -15.94
C PHE A 536 -19.50 -22.28 -16.28
N SER A 537 -19.64 -23.41 -16.97
CA SER A 537 -20.93 -24.05 -17.19
C SER A 537 -20.91 -25.46 -16.60
N ILE A 538 -21.70 -25.70 -15.56
CA ILE A 538 -21.60 -26.87 -14.71
C ILE A 538 -22.97 -27.57 -14.63
N ASP A 539 -22.98 -28.87 -14.88
CA ASP A 539 -24.16 -29.72 -14.67
C ASP A 539 -23.92 -30.66 -13.48
N LEU A 540 -24.81 -30.65 -12.50
CA LEU A 540 -24.71 -31.38 -11.24
C LEU A 540 -25.90 -32.31 -11.00
N PHE A 541 -25.64 -33.43 -10.31
CA PHE A 541 -26.71 -34.18 -9.60
C PHE A 541 -26.76 -33.73 -8.15
N VAL A 542 -27.95 -33.33 -7.70
CA VAL A 542 -28.22 -32.90 -6.32
C VAL A 542 -29.18 -33.88 -5.66
N SER A 543 -28.90 -34.23 -4.41
CA SER A 543 -29.75 -35.13 -3.62
C SER A 543 -31.09 -34.45 -3.28
N LYS A 544 -32.17 -35.18 -3.43
CA LYS A 544 -33.56 -34.74 -3.06
C LYS A 544 -33.71 -34.41 -1.57
N THR A 545 -32.79 -34.82 -0.73
CA THR A 545 -32.80 -34.51 0.71
C THR A 545 -32.37 -33.08 1.03
N TYR A 546 -31.77 -32.39 0.07
CA TYR A 546 -31.29 -31.03 0.22
C TYR A 546 -32.10 -30.05 -0.66
N ASP A 547 -32.17 -28.80 -0.23
CA ASP A 547 -32.79 -27.74 -1.02
C ASP A 547 -31.87 -27.34 -2.19
N ALA A 548 -32.31 -27.57 -3.41
CA ALA A 548 -31.47 -27.38 -4.60
C ALA A 548 -30.95 -25.93 -4.74
N PRO A 549 -31.74 -24.86 -4.60
CA PRO A 549 -31.24 -23.48 -4.64
C PRO A 549 -30.14 -23.21 -3.64
N THR A 550 -30.25 -23.72 -2.42
CA THR A 550 -29.19 -23.56 -1.37
C THR A 550 -27.90 -24.27 -1.76
N VAL A 551 -27.99 -25.51 -2.28
CA VAL A 551 -26.84 -26.26 -2.76
C VAL A 551 -26.15 -25.50 -3.91
N LEU A 552 -26.91 -24.99 -4.87
CA LEU A 552 -26.37 -24.23 -6.00
C LEU A 552 -25.63 -22.93 -5.53
N SER A 553 -26.23 -22.21 -4.57
CA SER A 553 -25.60 -21.04 -3.98
C SER A 553 -24.28 -21.38 -3.29
N ASN A 554 -24.23 -22.48 -2.53
CA ASN A 554 -23.03 -22.96 -1.87
C ASN A 554 -21.95 -23.37 -2.88
N VAL A 555 -22.34 -23.97 -4.02
CA VAL A 555 -21.40 -24.32 -5.10
C VAL A 555 -20.81 -23.06 -5.73
N ILE A 556 -21.64 -22.04 -6.02
CA ILE A 556 -21.18 -20.76 -6.56
C ILE A 556 -20.17 -20.10 -5.59
N GLU A 557 -20.52 -20.08 -4.30
CA GLU A 557 -19.63 -19.51 -3.27
C GLU A 557 -18.32 -20.27 -3.19
N ARG A 558 -18.33 -21.61 -3.28
CA ARG A 558 -17.11 -22.44 -3.27
C ARG A 558 -16.24 -22.18 -4.49
N ILE A 559 -16.82 -22.03 -5.68
CA ILE A 559 -16.08 -21.70 -6.91
C ILE A 559 -15.44 -20.31 -6.78
N LYS A 560 -16.20 -19.32 -6.30
CA LYS A 560 -15.70 -17.97 -6.08
C LYS A 560 -14.58 -17.93 -5.04
N ASP A 561 -14.72 -18.69 -3.97
CA ASP A 561 -13.69 -18.79 -2.92
C ASP A 561 -12.41 -19.45 -3.45
N TYR A 562 -12.52 -20.51 -4.27
CA TYR A 562 -11.38 -21.15 -4.91
C TYR A 562 -10.68 -20.22 -5.90
N MET A 563 -11.44 -19.57 -6.79
CA MET A 563 -10.97 -18.68 -7.84
C MET A 563 -10.72 -17.25 -7.38
N SER A 564 -10.76 -17.01 -6.06
CA SER A 564 -10.52 -15.67 -5.52
C SER A 564 -9.16 -15.13 -5.93
N VAL A 565 -9.12 -13.90 -6.41
CA VAL A 565 -7.89 -13.19 -6.79
C VAL A 565 -6.90 -13.04 -5.63
N ASP A 566 -7.37 -13.20 -4.37
CA ASP A 566 -6.50 -13.21 -3.20
C ASP A 566 -5.69 -14.49 -3.03
N LYS A 567 -6.18 -15.60 -3.58
CA LYS A 567 -5.58 -16.94 -3.43
C LYS A 567 -4.57 -17.27 -4.51
N HIS A 568 -4.67 -16.64 -5.67
CA HIS A 568 -3.80 -16.91 -6.82
C HIS A 568 -2.91 -15.71 -7.13
N ASP A 569 -1.64 -15.99 -7.41
CA ASP A 569 -0.67 -14.97 -7.79
C ASP A 569 -0.58 -14.84 -9.32
N MET A 570 0.05 -13.77 -9.79
CA MET A 570 0.31 -13.58 -11.22
C MET A 570 1.29 -14.65 -11.74
N GLY A 571 0.92 -15.32 -12.83
CA GLY A 571 1.71 -16.40 -13.39
C GLY A 571 1.54 -17.77 -12.68
N GLU A 572 0.50 -17.91 -11.85
CA GLU A 572 0.20 -19.17 -11.18
C GLU A 572 -0.78 -20.02 -12.00
N ASP A 573 -0.45 -21.29 -12.16
CA ASP A 573 -1.29 -22.26 -12.88
C ASP A 573 -2.48 -22.70 -12.00
N ILE A 574 -3.64 -22.88 -12.60
CA ILE A 574 -4.84 -23.32 -11.91
C ILE A 574 -5.18 -24.76 -12.29
N PHE A 575 -5.24 -25.63 -11.29
CA PHE A 575 -5.59 -27.03 -11.44
C PHE A 575 -7.12 -27.20 -11.34
N LEU A 576 -7.77 -27.41 -12.48
CA LEU A 576 -9.25 -27.55 -12.52
C LEU A 576 -9.73 -28.80 -11.78
N GLY A 577 -8.94 -29.86 -11.74
CA GLY A 577 -9.27 -31.08 -10.97
C GLY A 577 -9.42 -30.83 -9.46
N ASP A 578 -8.66 -29.88 -8.89
CA ASP A 578 -8.84 -29.48 -7.50
C ASP A 578 -10.15 -28.67 -7.31
N LEU A 579 -10.51 -27.82 -8.28
CA LEU A 579 -11.78 -27.10 -8.27
C LEU A 579 -12.97 -28.08 -8.38
N GLU A 580 -12.91 -29.07 -9.27
CA GLU A 580 -13.92 -30.12 -9.38
C GLU A 580 -14.09 -30.87 -8.05
N LYS A 581 -13.00 -31.21 -7.38
CA LYS A 581 -13.03 -31.83 -6.07
C LYS A 581 -13.67 -30.95 -5.00
N GLU A 582 -13.36 -29.65 -4.99
CA GLU A 582 -13.95 -28.70 -4.05
C GLU A 582 -15.47 -28.57 -4.26
N ILE A 583 -15.94 -28.61 -5.52
CA ILE A 583 -17.36 -28.64 -5.85
C ILE A 583 -18.03 -29.92 -5.33
N MET A 584 -17.37 -31.05 -5.47
CA MET A 584 -17.90 -32.35 -5.00
C MET A 584 -17.96 -32.47 -3.48
N LEU A 585 -17.19 -31.66 -2.74
CA LEU A 585 -17.20 -31.61 -1.27
C LEU A 585 -18.38 -30.79 -0.70
N VAL A 586 -19.16 -30.12 -1.54
CA VAL A 586 -20.33 -29.36 -1.08
C VAL A 586 -21.46 -30.32 -0.70
N ASP A 587 -22.01 -30.11 0.50
CA ASP A 587 -23.11 -30.94 1.01
C ASP A 587 -24.32 -30.88 0.08
N GLY A 588 -24.85 -32.06 -0.31
CA GLY A 588 -25.97 -32.20 -1.21
C GLY A 588 -25.57 -32.43 -2.67
N VAL A 589 -24.34 -32.21 -3.08
CA VAL A 589 -23.83 -32.58 -4.41
C VAL A 589 -23.55 -34.07 -4.42
N VAL A 590 -24.12 -34.79 -5.37
CA VAL A 590 -23.95 -36.24 -5.52
C VAL A 590 -22.86 -36.55 -6.55
N SER A 591 -22.89 -35.85 -7.67
CA SER A 591 -21.94 -36.09 -8.76
C SER A 591 -21.91 -34.88 -9.71
N LEU A 592 -20.76 -34.65 -10.29
CA LEU A 592 -20.53 -33.72 -11.39
C LEU A 592 -20.80 -34.45 -12.71
N ILE A 593 -21.67 -33.89 -13.56
CA ILE A 593 -22.07 -34.48 -14.85
C ILE A 593 -21.21 -33.88 -15.98
N ASN A 594 -21.09 -32.55 -15.98
CA ASN A 594 -20.35 -31.79 -16.96
C ASN A 594 -19.68 -30.60 -16.33
N PHE A 595 -18.48 -30.31 -16.78
CA PHE A 595 -17.68 -29.17 -16.33
C PHE A 595 -17.01 -28.51 -17.53
N ASP A 596 -17.56 -27.37 -17.95
CA ASP A 596 -17.08 -26.63 -19.10
C ASP A 596 -16.53 -25.27 -18.68
N VAL A 597 -15.39 -24.89 -19.22
CA VAL A 597 -14.75 -23.60 -18.97
C VAL A 597 -14.73 -22.79 -20.25
N TYR A 598 -15.06 -21.52 -20.14
CA TYR A 598 -15.12 -20.55 -21.22
C TYR A 598 -14.14 -19.41 -20.97
N SER A 599 -13.47 -18.95 -22.01
CA SER A 599 -12.76 -17.67 -22.02
C SER A 599 -13.75 -16.56 -22.40
N LEU A 600 -13.81 -15.51 -21.59
CA LEU A 600 -14.65 -14.33 -21.80
C LEU A 600 -13.75 -13.13 -22.06
N TYR A 601 -14.04 -12.36 -23.12
CA TYR A 601 -13.22 -11.21 -23.47
C TYR A 601 -14.02 -10.17 -24.23
N ASN A 602 -13.50 -8.94 -24.30
CA ASN A 602 -14.16 -7.76 -24.85
C ASN A 602 -15.41 -7.31 -24.08
N GLY A 603 -16.04 -6.23 -24.47
CA GLY A 603 -17.22 -5.66 -23.81
C GLY A 603 -16.95 -5.22 -22.39
N ALA A 604 -17.59 -5.86 -21.41
CA ALA A 604 -17.39 -5.61 -19.97
C ALA A 604 -16.15 -6.32 -19.40
N TYR A 605 -15.60 -7.28 -20.12
CA TYR A 605 -14.44 -8.07 -19.73
C TYR A 605 -13.13 -7.47 -20.24
N SER A 606 -12.00 -8.03 -19.80
CA SER A 606 -10.70 -7.68 -20.34
C SER A 606 -10.62 -7.95 -21.85
N SER A 607 -9.82 -7.16 -22.56
CA SER A 607 -9.52 -7.41 -24.00
C SER A 607 -8.63 -8.64 -24.23
N ASP A 608 -8.13 -9.26 -23.15
CA ASP A 608 -7.22 -10.40 -23.25
C ASP A 608 -7.98 -11.70 -23.47
N ARG A 609 -7.67 -12.35 -24.58
CA ARG A 609 -8.17 -13.69 -24.89
C ARG A 609 -7.23 -14.74 -24.32
N CYS A 610 -7.77 -15.78 -23.68
CA CYS A 610 -6.97 -16.92 -23.25
C CYS A 610 -6.26 -17.60 -24.42
N PRO A 611 -5.00 -18.00 -24.28
CA PRO A 611 -4.20 -18.60 -25.36
C PRO A 611 -4.51 -20.08 -25.62
N TYR A 612 -5.63 -20.60 -25.13
CA TYR A 612 -5.96 -22.00 -25.22
C TYR A 612 -6.70 -22.35 -26.51
N PRO A 613 -6.61 -23.62 -26.97
CA PRO A 613 -7.38 -24.09 -28.12
C PRO A 613 -8.87 -24.13 -27.81
N GLU A 614 -9.66 -23.76 -28.84
CA GLU A 614 -11.12 -23.90 -28.79
C GLU A 614 -11.51 -25.36 -28.88
N ALA A 615 -12.56 -25.75 -28.14
CA ALA A 615 -13.14 -27.07 -28.30
C ALA A 615 -13.89 -27.15 -29.65
N ASP A 616 -13.55 -28.18 -30.46
CA ASP A 616 -14.24 -28.44 -31.72
C ASP A 616 -15.73 -28.73 -31.50
N VAL A 617 -16.60 -27.77 -31.85
CA VAL A 617 -18.05 -27.90 -31.78
C VAL A 617 -18.63 -28.65 -33.00
N THR A 618 -17.80 -29.08 -33.92
CA THR A 618 -18.19 -29.61 -35.26
C THR A 618 -18.63 -31.08 -35.27
N GLY A 619 -18.92 -31.70 -34.13
CA GLY A 619 -19.19 -33.13 -34.05
C GLY A 619 -20.58 -33.60 -33.64
N LEU A 620 -21.49 -32.79 -33.12
CA LEU A 620 -22.81 -33.22 -32.62
C LEU A 620 -23.94 -32.30 -33.10
N CYS A 621 -24.77 -32.87 -33.98
CA CYS A 621 -26.12 -32.42 -34.35
C CYS A 621 -26.49 -30.94 -34.07
N ALA A 622 -26.55 -30.16 -35.14
CA ALA A 622 -27.00 -28.76 -35.20
C ALA A 622 -28.49 -28.53 -34.78
N THR A 623 -29.11 -29.41 -34.00
CA THR A 623 -30.52 -29.34 -33.59
C THR A 623 -30.77 -29.41 -32.08
N ALA A 624 -29.77 -29.62 -31.26
CA ALA A 624 -29.91 -29.32 -29.84
C ALA A 624 -29.09 -28.04 -29.58
N ALA A 625 -29.75 -26.97 -29.20
CA ALA A 625 -29.10 -25.76 -28.70
C ALA A 625 -28.21 -26.18 -27.54
N VAL A 626 -26.96 -26.54 -27.82
CA VAL A 626 -25.90 -26.60 -26.84
C VAL A 626 -25.91 -25.21 -26.25
N GLY A 627 -26.14 -25.08 -24.96
CA GLY A 627 -26.35 -23.80 -24.31
C GLY A 627 -25.20 -22.91 -24.63
N VAL A 628 -25.43 -21.96 -25.53
CA VAL A 628 -24.49 -20.86 -25.78
C VAL A 628 -24.31 -20.19 -24.43
N PHE A 629 -23.10 -20.14 -23.93
CA PHE A 629 -22.81 -19.42 -22.71
C PHE A 629 -23.33 -17.99 -22.90
N LYS A 630 -24.31 -17.61 -22.11
CA LYS A 630 -25.00 -16.32 -22.27
C LYS A 630 -24.09 -15.23 -21.70
N VAL A 631 -23.45 -14.53 -22.59
CA VAL A 631 -22.68 -13.31 -22.30
C VAL A 631 -23.50 -12.10 -22.77
N ASP A 632 -23.30 -10.95 -22.18
CA ASP A 632 -23.89 -9.70 -22.68
C ASP A 632 -23.52 -9.46 -24.15
N ASN A 633 -24.41 -8.87 -24.91
CA ASN A 633 -24.37 -8.74 -26.38
C ASN A 633 -23.09 -8.06 -26.96
N SER A 634 -22.22 -7.53 -26.11
CA SER A 634 -20.97 -6.85 -26.50
C SER A 634 -19.70 -7.67 -26.23
N ALA A 635 -19.81 -8.81 -25.57
CA ALA A 635 -18.69 -9.65 -25.18
C ALA A 635 -18.58 -10.92 -26.05
N ASP A 636 -17.36 -11.35 -26.27
CA ASP A 636 -17.03 -12.58 -26.99
C ASP A 636 -16.74 -13.71 -26.00
N SER A 637 -17.06 -14.95 -26.41
CA SER A 637 -16.74 -16.13 -25.60
C SER A 637 -16.40 -17.32 -26.49
N PHE A 638 -15.49 -18.17 -26.00
CA PHE A 638 -15.25 -19.48 -26.61
C PHE A 638 -15.05 -20.54 -25.51
N LYS A 639 -15.44 -21.78 -25.83
CA LYS A 639 -15.25 -22.91 -24.93
C LYS A 639 -13.78 -23.41 -25.03
N ILE A 640 -13.13 -23.53 -23.90
CA ILE A 640 -11.76 -24.05 -23.83
C ILE A 640 -11.78 -25.58 -23.98
N ASN A 641 -10.87 -26.13 -24.77
CA ASN A 641 -10.70 -27.58 -24.91
C ASN A 641 -9.88 -28.10 -23.73
N LEU A 642 -10.55 -28.59 -22.69
CA LEU A 642 -9.92 -29.06 -21.45
C LEU A 642 -9.05 -30.29 -21.66
N ASP A 643 -9.41 -31.18 -22.59
CA ASP A 643 -8.62 -32.37 -22.91
C ASP A 643 -7.28 -32.01 -23.54
N ALA A 644 -7.21 -30.88 -24.27
CA ALA A 644 -5.99 -30.40 -24.90
C ALA A 644 -5.02 -29.73 -23.93
N ILE A 645 -5.48 -29.39 -22.74
CA ILE A 645 -4.68 -28.71 -21.69
C ILE A 645 -4.56 -29.54 -20.40
N ASP A 646 -4.86 -30.84 -20.45
CA ASP A 646 -4.77 -31.76 -19.31
C ASP A 646 -5.51 -31.29 -18.04
N HIS A 647 -6.63 -30.56 -18.18
CA HIS A 647 -7.38 -29.93 -17.09
C HIS A 647 -6.55 -28.96 -16.23
N VAL A 648 -5.51 -28.34 -16.81
CA VAL A 648 -4.69 -27.32 -16.13
C VAL A 648 -4.72 -26.04 -16.94
N LEU A 649 -5.09 -24.94 -16.31
CA LEU A 649 -4.96 -23.62 -16.90
C LEU A 649 -3.55 -23.09 -16.64
N TYR A 650 -2.70 -23.23 -17.65
CA TYR A 650 -1.32 -22.73 -17.62
C TYR A 650 -1.30 -21.22 -17.78
N SER A 651 -0.79 -20.50 -16.82
CA SER A 651 -0.74 -19.04 -16.81
C SER A 651 0.47 -18.54 -17.58
N ASP A 652 0.28 -17.50 -18.39
CA ASP A 652 1.41 -16.67 -18.83
C ASP A 652 2.01 -15.99 -17.60
N TYR A 653 3.31 -15.77 -17.57
CA TYR A 653 4.02 -15.14 -16.43
C TYR A 653 3.40 -13.81 -15.98
N ASN A 654 2.78 -13.08 -16.89
CA ASN A 654 2.20 -11.76 -16.69
C ASN A 654 0.68 -11.77 -16.71
N SER A 655 0.05 -12.90 -16.50
CA SER A 655 -1.41 -13.03 -16.51
C SER A 655 -1.97 -13.48 -15.16
N CYS A 656 -3.21 -13.08 -14.91
CA CYS A 656 -4.05 -13.57 -13.82
C CYS A 656 -5.39 -14.04 -14.36
N PHE A 657 -5.94 -15.07 -13.73
CA PHE A 657 -7.30 -15.54 -14.00
C PHE A 657 -8.29 -14.90 -13.04
N GLU A 658 -9.47 -14.56 -13.55
CA GLU A 658 -10.53 -13.94 -12.77
C GLU A 658 -11.91 -14.38 -13.22
N ILE A 659 -12.85 -14.52 -12.28
CA ILE A 659 -14.31 -14.56 -12.56
C ILE A 659 -14.83 -13.13 -12.34
N PHE A 660 -15.29 -12.50 -13.42
CA PHE A 660 -15.70 -11.10 -13.35
C PHE A 660 -17.05 -10.91 -12.65
N SER A 661 -18.04 -11.75 -12.95
CA SER A 661 -19.40 -11.64 -12.43
C SER A 661 -19.93 -12.99 -11.95
N ASP A 662 -20.87 -12.98 -11.03
CA ASP A 662 -21.59 -14.18 -10.57
C ASP A 662 -22.38 -14.83 -11.71
N SER A 663 -22.82 -14.06 -12.70
CA SER A 663 -23.49 -14.56 -13.91
C SER A 663 -22.59 -15.42 -14.80
N ASP A 664 -21.26 -15.34 -14.61
CA ASP A 664 -20.28 -16.12 -15.35
C ASP A 664 -20.18 -17.57 -14.84
N ILE A 665 -20.89 -17.88 -13.74
CA ILE A 665 -21.02 -19.23 -13.21
C ILE A 665 -22.44 -19.72 -13.48
N GLN A 666 -22.60 -20.51 -14.51
CA GLN A 666 -23.89 -21.06 -14.91
C GLN A 666 -24.00 -22.52 -14.47
N ILE A 667 -24.88 -22.79 -13.49
CA ILE A 667 -25.03 -24.12 -12.93
C ILE A 667 -26.45 -24.65 -13.23
N ARG A 668 -26.50 -25.89 -13.70
CA ARG A 668 -27.77 -26.63 -13.89
C ARG A 668 -27.75 -27.87 -12.99
N CYS A 669 -28.85 -28.16 -12.32
CA CYS A 669 -28.93 -29.32 -11.46
C CYS A 669 -30.06 -30.29 -11.92
N LYS A 670 -29.81 -31.57 -11.67
CA LYS A 670 -30.82 -32.62 -11.75
C LYS A 670 -30.98 -33.26 -10.38
N LEU A 671 -32.22 -33.40 -9.90
CA LEU A 671 -32.50 -33.99 -8.60
C LEU A 671 -32.55 -35.52 -8.70
N ILE A 672 -31.80 -36.18 -7.85
CA ILE A 672 -31.73 -37.64 -7.73
C ILE A 672 -32.18 -38.08 -6.35
#